data_acbbc96b8fc252d7c52b64ccf3de9bf7
#
_entry.id   acbbc96b8fc252d7c52b64ccf3de9bf7
#
_cell.length_a   1.000
_cell.length_b   1.000
_cell.length_c   1.000
_cell.angle_alpha   90.00
_cell.angle_beta   90.00
_cell.angle_gamma   90.00
#
_symmetry.space_group_name_H-M   'P 1'
#
loop_
_entity.id
_entity.type
_entity.pdbx_description
1 polymer ?
#
loop_
_entity_poly.entity_id
_entity_poly.type
_entity_poly.pdbx_seq_one_letter_code
_entity_poly.pdbx_strand_id
1 'polypeptide(L)'
;MFAGSWLLAGRVGAAPLQLAVDLDGDGQAETVALDDSGLLTVTSVGQAQGSRPRELRLELGERSPRGAGSLGGTLVEKRTRAGQLFVVATGLRAPGQRVTLWATWRAGVLQAVYNGPVGPVGSDGEYSRGIDIVDGVLMRYQTTPTVERCDGERRLFVERYTAEGTWQAVQEGLLPTVDSMQSLAVSVQGPRELPSAPLGMYRLTATNRQAGIERADLLTAPRELDDGQTQTAWRGKHDARGTFFTWRAETTGRSLRALRITPATAIQGNLPKQLTLTLSAKESYRIATTPTSRPLWVVLPQPLPTSCVSLTIEDGGTRDGQWSALSEVSLFSDLDGGNALGQLVAQLGSSEMRVAEAAERALFAQLETGTPQQGEELLTAIAAGLPSSRGSTKRRYQALLGQLARQSNRLAAPTQRQILDTLLTATATAEVDERTALFAALTTLASQPGRAESVSAAVQGLIQSRQSSTVLRGQALRWLAEHGSLPVVLSLGEQIADEQALRGPLVESLGQRLRCIVPQDPRWQTATDSLRTASLQPQWLTLLVLALTEAVVGCPRDEGRRQLSELIGAGWRSGAAISNPEQQFVLRYRLLTALARLELPETPALTREVLRDEKQPELRQLAARALARVSSLDSQLIQKVLSDSDAGVRAMLLTGLVGRRGDTLVPLVAPLLGSDPWPMVRRAAAEVVAGACQVGSPAVPVLERALLDADEAVASLSLSGLARCLGKSGLPRYQSLLTDGKSPPTVRGQACVLVARHGLADPQTASSARQAVGEGLSDLIDDPQAADRSLVAAVLCLRAVGEHGDGRDLGLLLSRLDKEAPLALRRGAMESVLKICQRQRSPLGKEDRQGLLELLRRAAEPSDSLLHGLHPKLKAQCEPWTLSR
;
A
#
# COMPACT_ATOMS: atom_id res chain seq x y z
N MET A 1 17.09 2.51 -23.09
CA MET A 1 15.62 2.55 -23.03
C MET A 1 15.13 1.14 -22.78
N PHE A 2 14.91 0.78 -21.52
CA PHE A 2 14.40 -0.55 -21.17
C PHE A 2 12.93 -0.38 -20.77
N ALA A 3 12.05 -0.94 -21.58
CA ALA A 3 10.65 -1.13 -21.23
C ALA A 3 10.53 -2.40 -20.36
N GLY A 4 10.43 -2.24 -19.07
CA GLY A 4 10.13 -3.33 -18.16
C GLY A 4 8.69 -3.79 -18.30
N SER A 5 8.48 -4.98 -18.81
CA SER A 5 7.21 -5.70 -18.79
C SER A 5 6.90 -6.11 -17.37
N TRP A 6 5.92 -5.46 -16.75
CA TRP A 6 5.33 -5.94 -15.49
C TRP A 6 4.39 -7.11 -15.79
N LEU A 7 4.90 -8.31 -15.62
CA LEU A 7 4.07 -9.51 -15.46
C LEU A 7 3.33 -9.39 -14.12
N LEU A 8 2.03 -9.20 -14.18
CA LEU A 8 1.11 -9.46 -13.08
C LEU A 8 1.18 -10.96 -12.73
N ALA A 9 2.07 -11.30 -11.80
CA ALA A 9 2.01 -12.59 -11.12
C ALA A 9 0.73 -12.60 -10.28
N GLY A 10 -0.29 -13.30 -10.73
CA GLY A 10 -1.46 -13.63 -9.93
C GLY A 10 -0.98 -14.32 -8.65
N ARG A 11 -1.26 -13.73 -7.48
CA ARG A 11 -1.04 -14.34 -6.19
C ARG A 11 -1.88 -15.62 -6.12
N VAL A 12 -1.24 -16.77 -6.14
CA VAL A 12 -1.81 -18.01 -5.66
C VAL A 12 -1.83 -17.86 -4.13
N GLY A 13 -2.99 -17.59 -3.54
CA GLY A 13 -3.18 -17.57 -2.09
C GLY A 13 -2.81 -18.95 -1.53
N ALA A 14 -2.21 -18.97 -0.35
CA ALA A 14 -2.02 -20.24 0.37
C ALA A 14 -3.40 -20.85 0.64
N ALA A 15 -3.49 -22.19 0.60
CA ALA A 15 -4.75 -22.86 0.90
C ALA A 15 -5.16 -22.51 2.35
N PRO A 16 -6.43 -22.21 2.62
CA PRO A 16 -6.91 -21.90 3.96
C PRO A 16 -6.62 -23.08 4.91
N LEU A 17 -6.23 -22.77 6.15
CA LEU A 17 -6.15 -23.78 7.21
C LEU A 17 -7.54 -24.34 7.47
N GLN A 18 -7.69 -25.65 7.48
CA GLN A 18 -9.00 -26.29 7.65
C GLN A 18 -8.96 -27.29 8.83
N LEU A 19 -10.01 -27.30 9.60
CA LEU A 19 -10.26 -28.19 10.72
C LEU A 19 -11.68 -28.77 10.58
N ALA A 20 -11.80 -30.08 10.63
CA ALA A 20 -13.11 -30.74 10.69
C ALA A 20 -13.43 -31.05 12.16
N VAL A 21 -14.52 -30.53 12.68
CA VAL A 21 -14.90 -30.66 14.09
C VAL A 21 -16.42 -30.57 14.26
N ASP A 22 -17.00 -31.45 15.03
CA ASP A 22 -18.42 -31.44 15.41
C ASP A 22 -18.64 -30.33 16.45
N LEU A 23 -19.06 -29.17 15.98
CA LEU A 23 -19.21 -27.95 16.78
C LEU A 23 -20.53 -27.89 17.55
N ASP A 24 -21.60 -28.45 17.00
CA ASP A 24 -22.95 -28.37 17.58
C ASP A 24 -23.39 -29.64 18.28
N GLY A 25 -22.58 -30.73 18.19
CA GLY A 25 -22.81 -31.99 18.88
C GLY A 25 -23.81 -32.91 18.20
N ASP A 26 -24.12 -32.69 16.92
CA ASP A 26 -25.06 -33.49 16.14
C ASP A 26 -24.45 -34.79 15.56
N GLY A 27 -23.15 -34.97 15.75
CA GLY A 27 -22.38 -36.13 15.28
C GLY A 27 -21.84 -35.97 13.87
N GLN A 28 -22.06 -34.84 13.21
CA GLN A 28 -21.49 -34.51 11.90
C GLN A 28 -20.44 -33.40 12.06
N ALA A 29 -19.25 -33.58 11.47
CA ALA A 29 -18.19 -32.59 11.60
C ALA A 29 -18.38 -31.43 10.62
N GLU A 30 -18.45 -30.21 11.13
CA GLU A 30 -18.37 -28.98 10.36
C GLU A 30 -16.93 -28.76 9.89
N THR A 31 -16.80 -28.12 8.71
CA THR A 31 -15.52 -27.61 8.24
C THR A 31 -15.30 -26.18 8.71
N VAL A 32 -14.32 -25.98 9.57
CA VAL A 32 -13.85 -24.67 9.99
C VAL A 32 -12.62 -24.29 9.16
N ALA A 33 -12.65 -23.15 8.49
CA ALA A 33 -11.56 -22.68 7.66
C ALA A 33 -11.09 -21.29 8.11
N LEU A 34 -9.76 -21.10 8.16
CA LEU A 34 -9.12 -19.81 8.43
C LEU A 34 -8.33 -19.40 7.19
N ASP A 35 -8.71 -18.28 6.60
CA ASP A 35 -8.02 -17.74 5.43
C ASP A 35 -6.83 -16.83 5.78
N ASP A 36 -6.04 -16.46 4.79
CA ASP A 36 -4.88 -15.57 4.93
C ASP A 36 -5.26 -14.14 5.39
N SER A 37 -6.53 -13.77 5.32
CA SER A 37 -7.02 -12.49 5.83
C SER A 37 -7.38 -12.54 7.32
N GLY A 38 -7.30 -13.73 7.94
CA GLY A 38 -7.72 -13.97 9.31
C GLY A 38 -9.24 -14.14 9.46
N LEU A 39 -9.96 -14.41 8.37
CA LEU A 39 -11.38 -14.69 8.42
C LEU A 39 -11.59 -16.19 8.73
N LEU A 40 -12.24 -16.47 9.86
CA LEU A 40 -12.66 -17.79 10.27
C LEU A 40 -14.08 -18.03 9.77
N THR A 41 -14.27 -19.06 8.94
CA THR A 41 -15.56 -19.45 8.35
C THR A 41 -15.93 -20.85 8.80
N VAL A 42 -17.22 -21.09 9.05
CA VAL A 42 -17.76 -22.40 9.39
C VAL A 42 -18.79 -22.79 8.33
N THR A 43 -18.60 -23.97 7.73
CA THR A 43 -19.53 -24.60 6.79
C THR A 43 -20.02 -25.93 7.34
N SER A 44 -21.32 -26.10 7.49
CA SER A 44 -21.92 -27.37 7.92
C SER A 44 -22.20 -28.27 6.73
N VAL A 45 -22.02 -29.58 6.92
CA VAL A 45 -22.39 -30.62 5.95
C VAL A 45 -23.91 -30.75 5.97
N GLY A 46 -24.58 -30.31 4.91
CA GLY A 46 -26.06 -30.52 4.76
C GLY A 46 -26.91 -29.25 4.73
N GLN A 47 -26.35 -28.06 4.80
CA GLN A 47 -27.11 -26.81 4.59
C GLN A 47 -27.43 -26.61 3.11
N ALA A 48 -28.70 -26.31 2.79
CA ALA A 48 -29.15 -25.96 1.44
C ALA A 48 -28.29 -24.83 0.83
N GLN A 49 -27.98 -24.96 -0.46
CA GLN A 49 -27.29 -23.93 -1.24
C GLN A 49 -28.01 -22.57 -1.06
N GLY A 50 -27.43 -21.66 -0.29
CA GLY A 50 -27.96 -20.31 -0.08
C GLY A 50 -27.79 -19.75 1.35
N SER A 51 -27.44 -20.55 2.36
CA SER A 51 -27.14 -20.04 3.69
C SER A 51 -25.73 -19.41 3.73
N ARG A 52 -25.65 -18.15 4.20
CA ARG A 52 -24.35 -17.46 4.37
C ARG A 52 -23.50 -18.21 5.38
N PRO A 53 -22.20 -18.47 5.10
CA PRO A 53 -21.26 -19.03 6.07
C PRO A 53 -21.21 -18.15 7.31
N ARG A 54 -21.06 -18.78 8.48
CA ARG A 54 -20.92 -18.05 9.75
C ARG A 54 -19.46 -17.65 9.93
N GLU A 55 -19.23 -16.36 10.12
CA GLU A 55 -17.91 -15.75 10.03
C GLU A 55 -17.51 -15.03 11.31
N LEU A 56 -16.26 -15.21 11.73
CA LEU A 56 -15.58 -14.40 12.74
C LEU A 56 -14.22 -13.95 12.22
N ARG A 57 -13.79 -12.76 12.59
CA ARG A 57 -12.51 -12.21 12.13
C ARG A 57 -11.49 -12.15 13.27
N LEU A 58 -10.31 -12.71 13.03
CA LEU A 58 -9.15 -12.57 13.91
C LEU A 58 -8.58 -11.14 13.80
N GLU A 59 -8.28 -10.51 14.94
CA GLU A 59 -7.77 -9.14 14.96
C GLU A 59 -6.28 -9.08 14.60
N LEU A 60 -5.97 -9.09 13.31
CA LEU A 60 -4.60 -9.01 12.79
C LEU A 60 -4.02 -7.58 12.72
N GLY A 61 -4.83 -6.55 12.97
CA GLY A 61 -4.45 -5.14 12.77
C GLY A 61 -4.50 -4.68 11.31
N GLU A 62 -4.31 -3.39 11.07
CA GLU A 62 -4.22 -2.85 9.71
C GLU A 62 -2.99 -3.40 8.99
N ARG A 63 -3.18 -3.89 7.77
CA ARG A 63 -2.10 -4.41 6.93
C ARG A 63 -1.13 -3.29 6.60
N SER A 64 0.13 -3.46 6.98
CA SER A 64 1.21 -2.67 6.36
C SER A 64 1.21 -2.93 4.84
N PRO A 65 1.30 -1.89 3.98
CA PRO A 65 1.25 -2.07 2.53
C PRO A 65 2.47 -2.77 1.92
N ARG A 66 3.39 -3.26 2.73
CA ARG A 66 4.58 -3.97 2.27
C ARG A 66 4.56 -5.43 2.70
N GLY A 67 4.17 -6.28 1.75
CA GLY A 67 4.67 -7.64 1.61
C GLY A 67 4.27 -8.68 2.65
N ALA A 68 3.34 -9.55 2.24
CA ALA A 68 3.36 -10.99 2.48
C ALA A 68 4.06 -11.48 3.77
N GLY A 69 3.48 -11.27 4.91
CA GLY A 69 3.63 -12.23 5.99
C GLY A 69 2.61 -13.35 5.72
N SER A 70 3.09 -14.56 5.43
CA SER A 70 2.24 -15.73 5.62
C SER A 70 1.79 -15.71 7.07
N LEU A 71 0.50 -15.87 7.30
CA LEU A 71 -0.08 -16.12 8.59
C LEU A 71 0.61 -17.33 9.19
N GLY A 72 1.70 -17.46 9.73
CA GLY A 72 2.22 -18.66 10.43
C GLY A 72 1.23 -19.12 11.52
N GLY A 73 -0.05 -19.18 11.15
CA GLY A 73 -1.20 -19.38 11.98
C GLY A 73 -1.43 -20.86 12.29
N THR A 74 -2.05 -21.14 13.41
CA THR A 74 -2.56 -22.46 13.72
C THR A 74 -4.06 -22.41 13.90
N LEU A 75 -4.75 -23.49 13.52
CA LEU A 75 -6.16 -23.70 13.76
C LEU A 75 -6.30 -25.05 14.48
N VAL A 76 -6.78 -25.03 15.71
CA VAL A 76 -6.88 -26.22 16.56
C VAL A 76 -8.17 -26.24 17.36
N GLU A 77 -8.64 -27.44 17.75
CA GLU A 77 -9.70 -27.59 18.73
C GLU A 77 -9.13 -27.69 20.16
N LYS A 78 -9.85 -27.17 21.11
CA LYS A 78 -9.59 -27.36 22.55
C LYS A 78 -10.89 -27.66 23.29
N ARG A 79 -10.84 -28.55 24.30
CA ARG A 79 -12.02 -28.91 25.10
C ARG A 79 -11.76 -28.69 26.59
N THR A 80 -12.75 -28.14 27.28
CA THR A 80 -12.74 -28.10 28.75
C THR A 80 -13.05 -29.47 29.35
N ARG A 81 -12.81 -29.60 30.64
CA ARG A 81 -13.18 -30.83 31.40
C ARG A 81 -14.70 -31.10 31.40
N ALA A 82 -15.51 -30.07 31.27
CA ALA A 82 -16.95 -30.15 31.13
C ALA A 82 -17.41 -30.47 29.69
N GLY A 83 -16.49 -30.74 28.77
CA GLY A 83 -16.80 -31.09 27.38
C GLY A 83 -17.04 -29.89 26.45
N GLN A 84 -16.99 -28.67 26.95
CA GLN A 84 -17.18 -27.48 26.11
C GLN A 84 -16.06 -27.34 25.09
N LEU A 85 -16.45 -27.23 23.83
CA LEU A 85 -15.55 -27.16 22.67
C LEU A 85 -15.25 -25.72 22.29
N PHE A 86 -13.98 -25.48 21.97
CA PHE A 86 -13.49 -24.20 21.40
C PHE A 86 -12.67 -24.46 20.14
N VAL A 87 -12.90 -23.65 19.12
CA VAL A 87 -12.00 -23.51 17.99
C VAL A 87 -11.06 -22.34 18.26
N VAL A 88 -9.76 -22.61 18.17
CA VAL A 88 -8.70 -21.64 18.46
C VAL A 88 -7.91 -21.36 17.20
N ALA A 89 -8.01 -20.14 16.71
CA ALA A 89 -7.20 -19.64 15.61
C ALA A 89 -6.12 -18.69 16.15
N THR A 90 -4.87 -18.88 15.72
CA THR A 90 -3.76 -17.97 16.10
C THR A 90 -3.10 -17.37 14.87
N GLY A 91 -2.54 -16.18 15.02
CA GLY A 91 -1.82 -15.48 13.97
C GLY A 91 -0.79 -14.50 14.54
N LEU A 92 -0.04 -13.85 13.68
CA LEU A 92 0.91 -12.79 14.03
C LEU A 92 0.39 -11.44 13.53
N ARG A 93 0.23 -10.49 14.44
CA ARG A 93 -0.16 -9.10 14.12
C ARG A 93 1.03 -8.25 13.69
N ALA A 94 2.17 -8.47 14.34
CA ALA A 94 3.45 -7.84 14.06
C ALA A 94 4.58 -8.80 14.47
N PRO A 95 5.85 -8.57 14.09
CA PRO A 95 6.96 -9.40 14.54
C PRO A 95 6.97 -9.52 16.07
N GLY A 96 6.81 -10.75 16.57
CA GLY A 96 6.76 -11.08 18.00
C GLY A 96 5.40 -10.91 18.70
N GLN A 97 4.40 -10.30 18.09
CA GLN A 97 3.07 -10.13 18.70
C GLN A 97 2.08 -11.17 18.17
N ARG A 98 1.78 -12.16 19.00
CA ARG A 98 0.75 -13.17 18.71
C ARG A 98 -0.64 -12.63 19.02
N VAL A 99 -1.61 -12.99 18.20
CA VAL A 99 -3.04 -12.79 18.43
C VAL A 99 -3.76 -14.11 18.35
N THR A 100 -4.82 -14.26 19.12
CA THR A 100 -5.63 -15.49 19.14
C THR A 100 -7.11 -15.17 19.15
N LEU A 101 -7.88 -15.96 18.41
CA LEU A 101 -9.34 -15.99 18.44
C LEU A 101 -9.78 -17.32 19.05
N TRP A 102 -10.52 -17.25 20.13
CA TRP A 102 -11.22 -18.40 20.72
C TRP A 102 -12.71 -18.26 20.43
N ALA A 103 -13.27 -19.22 19.75
CA ALA A 103 -14.68 -19.23 19.39
C ALA A 103 -15.34 -20.54 19.84
N THR A 104 -16.59 -20.46 20.23
CA THR A 104 -17.41 -21.61 20.60
C THR A 104 -18.78 -21.55 19.91
N TRP A 105 -19.42 -22.70 19.76
CA TRP A 105 -20.76 -22.78 19.21
C TRP A 105 -21.78 -22.70 20.34
N ARG A 106 -22.69 -21.75 20.29
CA ARG A 106 -23.70 -21.58 21.32
C ARG A 106 -25.01 -21.08 20.74
N ALA A 107 -26.11 -21.72 21.12
CA ALA A 107 -27.46 -21.37 20.65
C ALA A 107 -27.56 -21.23 19.11
N GLY A 108 -26.90 -22.13 18.38
CA GLY A 108 -26.91 -22.11 16.91
C GLY A 108 -26.05 -21.01 16.26
N VAL A 109 -25.20 -20.32 17.01
CA VAL A 109 -24.33 -19.22 16.52
C VAL A 109 -22.89 -19.48 16.92
N LEU A 110 -21.95 -19.20 15.99
CA LEU A 110 -20.52 -19.11 16.31
C LEU A 110 -20.27 -17.81 17.06
N GLN A 111 -19.76 -17.92 18.27
CA GLN A 111 -19.53 -16.77 19.15
C GLN A 111 -18.04 -16.68 19.53
N ALA A 112 -17.45 -15.49 19.35
CA ALA A 112 -16.12 -15.22 19.85
C ALA A 112 -16.13 -15.04 21.37
N VAL A 113 -15.33 -15.84 22.05
CA VAL A 113 -15.13 -15.77 23.50
C VAL A 113 -13.96 -14.86 23.84
N TYR A 114 -12.96 -14.88 22.99
CA TYR A 114 -11.79 -13.99 23.07
C TYR A 114 -11.27 -13.69 21.67
N ASN A 115 -10.87 -12.46 21.41
CA ASN A 115 -10.20 -12.08 20.17
C ASN A 115 -9.20 -10.96 20.50
N GLY A 116 -7.93 -11.26 20.46
CA GLY A 116 -6.93 -10.26 20.82
C GLY A 116 -5.52 -10.81 21.05
N PRO A 117 -4.58 -9.95 21.47
CA PRO A 117 -3.19 -10.30 21.65
C PRO A 117 -2.97 -11.22 22.86
N VAL A 118 -1.97 -12.11 22.73
CA VAL A 118 -1.48 -13.00 23.82
C VAL A 118 0.04 -12.90 23.93
N GLY A 119 0.55 -13.06 25.13
CA GLY A 119 1.95 -12.85 25.47
C GLY A 119 2.25 -11.43 25.94
N PRO A 120 3.52 -11.01 25.90
CA PRO A 120 3.89 -9.62 26.23
C PRO A 120 3.20 -8.64 25.28
N VAL A 121 2.56 -7.61 25.84
CA VAL A 121 1.82 -6.56 25.12
C VAL A 121 2.40 -5.20 25.50
N GLY A 122 2.52 -4.31 24.51
CA GLY A 122 3.21 -3.02 24.66
C GLY A 122 4.62 -3.07 24.06
N SER A 123 5.22 -1.91 23.85
CA SER A 123 6.55 -1.78 23.24
C SER A 123 7.66 -2.45 24.06
N ASP A 124 7.52 -2.52 25.37
CA ASP A 124 8.52 -3.02 26.32
C ASP A 124 8.00 -4.22 27.14
N GLY A 125 6.93 -4.88 26.71
CA GLY A 125 6.32 -5.97 27.47
C GLY A 125 5.69 -5.51 28.80
N GLU A 126 5.10 -4.33 28.81
CA GLU A 126 4.53 -3.67 29.98
C GLU A 126 3.51 -4.52 30.74
N TYR A 127 2.79 -5.36 30.04
CA TYR A 127 1.90 -6.35 30.62
C TYR A 127 1.84 -7.60 29.73
N SER A 128 1.39 -8.69 30.33
CA SER A 128 1.23 -9.96 29.61
C SER A 128 -0.22 -10.42 29.69
N ARG A 129 -0.72 -10.91 28.55
CA ARG A 129 -2.05 -11.52 28.44
C ARG A 129 -1.94 -12.98 28.09
N GLY A 130 -2.80 -13.80 28.65
CA GLY A 130 -2.90 -15.19 28.30
C GLY A 130 -4.34 -15.67 28.35
N ILE A 131 -4.63 -16.64 27.53
CA ILE A 131 -5.88 -17.41 27.55
C ILE A 131 -5.53 -18.86 27.24
N ASP A 132 -5.94 -19.78 28.12
CA ASP A 132 -5.79 -21.21 27.92
C ASP A 132 -6.74 -22.00 28.83
N ILE A 133 -6.83 -23.30 28.58
CA ILE A 133 -7.54 -24.23 29.47
C ILE A 133 -6.57 -24.68 30.55
N VAL A 134 -6.81 -24.21 31.79
CA VAL A 134 -6.01 -24.57 32.96
C VAL A 134 -6.90 -25.43 33.89
N ASP A 135 -6.42 -26.60 34.30
CA ASP A 135 -7.18 -27.57 35.12
C ASP A 135 -8.54 -27.94 34.53
N GLY A 136 -8.66 -27.90 33.20
CA GLY A 136 -9.90 -28.23 32.50
C GLY A 136 -10.94 -27.10 32.43
N VAL A 137 -10.58 -25.88 32.81
CA VAL A 137 -11.43 -24.68 32.77
C VAL A 137 -10.78 -23.65 31.85
N LEU A 138 -11.56 -23.02 30.97
CA LEU A 138 -11.06 -21.91 30.17
C LEU A 138 -10.83 -20.68 31.06
N MET A 139 -9.60 -20.24 31.10
CA MET A 139 -9.17 -19.09 31.89
C MET A 139 -8.43 -18.07 31.03
N ARG A 140 -8.63 -16.80 31.34
CA ARG A 140 -7.81 -15.72 30.81
C ARG A 140 -7.19 -14.92 31.94
N TYR A 141 -6.00 -14.39 31.69
CA TYR A 141 -5.31 -13.57 32.66
C TYR A 141 -4.64 -12.37 32.02
N GLN A 142 -4.48 -11.34 32.83
CA GLN A 142 -3.67 -10.18 32.51
C GLN A 142 -2.79 -9.84 33.72
N THR A 143 -1.49 -9.70 33.47
CA THR A 143 -0.52 -9.32 34.52
C THR A 143 0.04 -7.94 34.23
N THR A 144 0.30 -7.18 35.27
CA THR A 144 1.08 -5.94 35.23
C THR A 144 2.34 -6.15 36.06
N PRO A 145 3.37 -6.82 35.51
CA PRO A 145 4.48 -7.32 36.31
C PRO A 145 5.39 -6.23 36.89
N THR A 146 5.38 -5.02 36.36
CA THR A 146 6.37 -3.99 36.73
C THR A 146 5.78 -2.66 37.15
N VAL A 147 4.50 -2.43 37.00
CA VAL A 147 3.88 -1.13 37.28
C VAL A 147 2.72 -1.30 38.28
N GLU A 148 2.90 -0.74 39.43
CA GLU A 148 1.92 -0.67 40.48
C GLU A 148 1.14 0.66 40.41
N ARG A 149 -0.08 0.69 40.89
CA ARG A 149 -0.75 1.96 41.18
C ARG A 149 0.07 2.79 42.17
N CYS A 150 -0.15 4.08 42.19
CA CYS A 150 0.56 4.98 43.07
C CYS A 150 0.31 4.70 44.57
N ASP A 151 -0.65 3.87 44.89
CA ASP A 151 -0.92 3.35 46.27
C ASP A 151 -0.10 2.09 46.62
N GLY A 152 0.72 1.56 45.68
CA GLY A 152 1.61 0.43 45.93
C GLY A 152 1.05 -0.96 45.65
N GLU A 153 -0.15 -1.08 45.08
CA GLU A 153 -0.78 -2.37 44.84
C GLU A 153 -0.35 -3.00 43.48
N ARG A 154 0.19 -4.22 43.51
CA ARG A 154 0.37 -5.08 42.33
C ARG A 154 -0.91 -5.81 42.02
N ARG A 155 -1.21 -6.02 40.71
CA ARG A 155 -2.45 -6.67 40.31
C ARG A 155 -2.25 -7.73 39.26
N LEU A 156 -2.81 -8.91 39.55
CA LEU A 156 -3.04 -10.00 38.61
C LEU A 156 -4.56 -10.17 38.48
N PHE A 157 -5.05 -10.08 37.24
CA PHE A 157 -6.45 -10.35 36.92
C PHE A 157 -6.55 -11.73 36.29
N VAL A 158 -7.32 -12.60 36.94
CA VAL A 158 -7.62 -13.94 36.44
C VAL A 158 -9.13 -14.09 36.41
N GLU A 159 -9.64 -14.49 35.26
CA GLU A 159 -11.06 -14.75 35.04
C GLU A 159 -11.27 -16.12 34.41
N ARG A 160 -12.33 -16.84 34.86
CA ARG A 160 -12.77 -18.10 34.27
C ARG A 160 -14.01 -17.89 33.40
N TYR A 161 -14.07 -18.66 32.32
CA TYR A 161 -15.27 -18.70 31.50
C TYR A 161 -16.27 -19.68 32.07
N THR A 162 -17.52 -19.22 32.32
CA THR A 162 -18.56 -20.01 32.96
C THR A 162 -19.36 -20.79 31.92
N ALA A 163 -20.14 -21.77 32.40
CA ALA A 163 -21.06 -22.53 31.56
C ALA A 163 -22.16 -21.64 30.95
N GLU A 164 -22.51 -20.55 31.61
CA GLU A 164 -23.47 -19.53 31.15
C GLU A 164 -22.91 -18.63 30.03
N GLY A 165 -21.63 -18.76 29.73
CA GLY A 165 -20.97 -18.00 28.65
C GLY A 165 -20.53 -16.61 29.03
N THR A 166 -20.23 -16.41 30.31
CA THR A 166 -19.74 -15.14 30.86
C THR A 166 -18.37 -15.33 31.49
N TRP A 167 -17.62 -14.23 31.60
CA TRP A 167 -16.37 -14.22 32.32
C TRP A 167 -16.61 -13.84 33.78
N GLN A 168 -16.08 -14.65 34.71
CA GLN A 168 -16.16 -14.43 36.16
C GLN A 168 -14.76 -14.30 36.72
N ALA A 169 -14.53 -13.25 37.53
CA ALA A 169 -13.23 -13.10 38.19
C ALA A 169 -12.98 -14.25 39.17
N VAL A 170 -11.77 -14.76 39.15
CA VAL A 170 -11.26 -15.74 40.11
C VAL A 170 -10.41 -15.04 41.16
N GLN A 171 -9.71 -13.98 40.79
CA GLN A 171 -8.86 -13.20 41.66
C GLN A 171 -9.06 -11.70 41.40
N GLU A 172 -9.44 -10.96 42.43
CA GLU A 172 -9.64 -9.51 42.41
C GLU A 172 -8.54 -8.80 43.19
N GLY A 173 -8.04 -7.70 42.67
CA GLY A 173 -7.24 -6.74 43.44
C GLY A 173 -8.17 -5.74 44.14
N LEU A 174 -7.87 -5.36 45.40
CA LEU A 174 -8.67 -4.41 46.15
C LEU A 174 -8.44 -2.97 45.66
N LEU A 175 -9.51 -2.23 45.37
CA LEU A 175 -9.43 -0.79 45.23
C LEU A 175 -9.47 -0.18 46.65
N PRO A 176 -8.70 0.88 46.94
CA PRO A 176 -8.88 1.59 48.16
C PRO A 176 -10.29 2.20 48.22
N THR A 177 -11.07 1.84 49.23
CA THR A 177 -12.29 2.58 49.59
C THR A 177 -11.86 3.86 50.30
N VAL A 178 -11.87 4.99 49.62
CA VAL A 178 -11.56 6.29 50.22
C VAL A 178 -12.90 7.00 50.45
N ASP A 179 -13.41 6.89 51.63
CA ASP A 179 -14.68 7.53 52.05
C ASP A 179 -14.62 9.06 52.16
N SER A 180 -13.43 9.68 52.06
CA SER A 180 -13.19 11.12 52.24
C SER A 180 -12.38 11.79 51.14
N MET A 181 -12.60 11.42 49.88
CA MET A 181 -11.91 12.09 48.77
C MET A 181 -12.40 13.51 48.53
N GLN A 182 -11.47 14.46 48.45
CA GLN A 182 -11.78 15.81 48.01
C GLN A 182 -12.13 15.80 46.50
N SER A 183 -13.23 16.49 46.15
CA SER A 183 -13.60 16.66 44.73
C SER A 183 -12.84 17.83 44.11
N LEU A 184 -12.25 17.58 42.94
CA LEU A 184 -11.58 18.61 42.17
C LEU A 184 -12.56 19.24 41.15
N ALA A 185 -12.45 20.57 41.03
CA ALA A 185 -13.22 21.30 40.01
C ALA A 185 -12.69 20.97 38.60
N VAL A 186 -13.63 20.80 37.65
CA VAL A 186 -13.33 20.56 36.23
C VAL A 186 -13.81 21.76 35.40
N SER A 187 -12.96 22.26 34.53
CA SER A 187 -13.31 23.34 33.63
C SER A 187 -12.94 23.01 32.18
N VAL A 188 -13.67 23.60 31.22
CA VAL A 188 -13.36 23.50 29.78
C VAL A 188 -12.27 24.51 29.37
N GLN A 189 -12.04 25.52 30.19
CA GLN A 189 -11.01 26.53 29.97
C GLN A 189 -9.76 26.17 30.77
N GLY A 190 -8.62 26.17 30.13
CA GLY A 190 -7.33 26.00 30.80
C GLY A 190 -7.03 27.14 31.78
N PRO A 191 -6.09 26.93 32.71
CA PRO A 191 -5.66 27.94 33.66
C PRO A 191 -5.05 29.16 32.91
N ARG A 192 -5.74 30.28 32.98
CA ARG A 192 -5.31 31.53 32.32
C ARG A 192 -4.05 32.15 32.97
N GLU A 193 -3.77 31.83 34.18
CA GLU A 193 -2.81 32.57 35.02
C GLU A 193 -1.49 31.82 35.28
N LEU A 194 -1.42 30.52 34.92
CA LEU A 194 -0.25 29.70 35.25
C LEU A 194 0.13 28.88 33.99
N PRO A 195 1.12 29.29 33.20
CA PRO A 195 1.74 28.42 32.22
C PRO A 195 2.36 27.25 32.99
N SER A 196 1.86 26.04 32.71
CA SER A 196 2.33 24.83 33.34
C SER A 196 3.31 24.08 32.44
N ALA A 197 4.44 23.67 32.98
CA ALA A 197 5.34 22.76 32.29
C ALA A 197 4.79 21.34 32.32
N PRO A 198 5.02 20.56 31.27
CA PRO A 198 4.73 19.14 31.32
C PRO A 198 5.48 18.49 32.47
N LEU A 199 4.76 17.67 33.22
CA LEU A 199 5.39 16.86 34.25
C LEU A 199 6.11 15.71 33.57
N GLY A 200 7.40 15.56 33.78
CA GLY A 200 8.24 14.51 33.21
C GLY A 200 7.87 13.13 33.76
N MET A 201 6.81 12.54 33.23
CA MET A 201 6.35 11.19 33.52
C MET A 201 6.69 10.31 32.32
N TYR A 202 7.16 9.09 32.54
CA TYR A 202 7.77 8.33 31.46
C TYR A 202 6.97 7.11 31.01
N ARG A 203 6.03 6.63 31.79
CA ARG A 203 5.30 5.43 31.41
C ARG A 203 3.85 5.44 31.81
N LEU A 204 3.03 4.94 30.90
CA LEU A 204 1.61 4.75 31.10
C LEU A 204 1.29 3.26 31.11
N THR A 205 0.57 2.79 32.11
CA THR A 205 0.06 1.42 32.19
C THR A 205 -1.43 1.45 32.45
N ALA A 206 -2.17 0.58 31.76
CA ALA A 206 -3.59 0.38 32.01
C ALA A 206 -3.85 -1.03 32.56
N THR A 207 -4.66 -1.12 33.62
CA THR A 207 -5.11 -2.39 34.16
C THR A 207 -6.60 -2.31 34.45
N ASN A 208 -7.33 -3.35 34.08
CA ASN A 208 -8.76 -3.44 34.33
C ASN A 208 -9.05 -4.38 35.48
N ARG A 209 -9.83 -3.91 36.44
CA ARG A 209 -10.11 -4.61 37.70
C ARG A 209 -11.42 -5.38 37.71
N GLN A 210 -12.38 -5.00 36.89
CA GLN A 210 -13.74 -5.48 37.04
C GLN A 210 -13.91 -6.93 36.59
N ALA A 211 -14.52 -7.73 37.45
CA ALA A 211 -14.86 -9.11 37.13
C ALA A 211 -16.10 -9.23 36.23
N GLY A 212 -16.20 -10.35 35.50
CA GLY A 212 -17.41 -10.68 34.76
C GLY A 212 -17.64 -9.90 33.47
N ILE A 213 -16.78 -8.95 33.13
CA ILE A 213 -16.84 -8.20 31.87
C ILE A 213 -15.90 -8.84 30.86
N GLU A 214 -16.35 -8.98 29.63
CA GLU A 214 -15.46 -9.29 28.51
C GLU A 214 -14.30 -8.31 28.42
N ARG A 215 -13.08 -8.82 28.39
CA ARG A 215 -11.85 -8.01 28.46
C ARG A 215 -11.06 -7.93 27.17
N ALA A 216 -11.63 -8.44 26.10
CA ALA A 216 -11.09 -8.26 24.76
C ALA A 216 -11.02 -6.79 24.32
N ASP A 217 -11.57 -5.91 25.11
CA ASP A 217 -11.72 -4.49 24.90
C ASP A 217 -10.50 -3.64 25.29
N LEU A 218 -9.50 -4.20 25.93
CA LEU A 218 -8.19 -3.54 26.07
C LEU A 218 -7.39 -3.71 24.76
N LEU A 219 -8.00 -3.29 23.65
CA LEU A 219 -7.46 -3.46 22.31
C LEU A 219 -6.41 -2.41 21.93
N THR A 220 -6.48 -1.27 22.62
CA THR A 220 -5.59 -0.14 22.38
C THR A 220 -4.51 -0.11 23.45
N ALA A 221 -3.27 0.15 23.03
CA ALA A 221 -2.17 0.24 23.98
C ALA A 221 -2.28 1.51 24.86
N PRO A 222 -1.91 1.46 26.14
CA PRO A 222 -1.99 2.62 27.04
C PRO A 222 -1.26 3.86 26.54
N ARG A 223 -0.26 3.72 25.69
CA ARG A 223 0.47 4.84 25.08
C ARG A 223 -0.40 5.80 24.28
N GLU A 224 -1.57 5.37 23.82
CA GLU A 224 -2.51 6.22 23.08
C GLU A 224 -3.13 7.32 23.94
N LEU A 225 -2.98 7.25 25.25
CA LEU A 225 -3.34 8.34 26.16
C LEU A 225 -2.26 9.40 26.31
N ASP A 226 -1.08 9.19 25.70
CA ASP A 226 0.08 10.07 25.83
C ASP A 226 0.93 10.10 24.53
N ASP A 227 0.30 9.91 23.37
CA ASP A 227 0.98 9.92 22.05
C ASP A 227 0.91 11.28 21.33
N GLY A 228 0.20 12.24 21.92
CA GLY A 228 0.00 13.56 21.33
C GLY A 228 -1.01 13.61 20.19
N GLN A 229 -1.73 12.52 19.93
CA GLN A 229 -2.65 12.42 18.80
C GLN A 229 -4.10 12.35 19.27
N THR A 230 -4.88 13.38 19.00
CA THR A 230 -6.31 13.40 19.37
C THR A 230 -7.18 12.44 18.53
N GLN A 231 -6.61 11.82 17.52
CA GLN A 231 -7.30 10.84 16.66
C GLN A 231 -7.19 9.41 17.20
N THR A 232 -6.17 9.12 18.00
CA THR A 232 -6.02 7.88 18.72
C THR A 232 -6.76 7.96 20.04
N ALA A 233 -7.21 6.83 20.58
CA ALA A 233 -7.89 6.83 21.85
C ALA A 233 -7.89 5.44 22.50
N TRP A 234 -7.71 5.41 23.78
CA TRP A 234 -8.04 4.25 24.57
C TRP A 234 -9.57 4.06 24.64
N ARG A 235 -10.03 2.81 24.55
CA ARG A 235 -11.43 2.40 24.64
C ARG A 235 -11.61 1.26 25.62
N GLY A 236 -12.58 1.36 26.51
CA GLY A 236 -13.01 0.30 27.37
C GLY A 236 -14.49 0.01 27.21
N LYS A 237 -14.87 -1.27 26.99
CA LYS A 237 -16.27 -1.69 26.88
C LYS A 237 -17.03 -1.46 28.18
N HIS A 238 -18.33 -1.33 28.07
CA HIS A 238 -19.23 -1.10 29.18
C HIS A 238 -18.81 0.16 29.95
N ASP A 239 -18.95 0.15 31.26
CA ASP A 239 -18.58 1.27 32.11
C ASP A 239 -17.07 1.40 32.37
N ALA A 240 -16.27 0.42 31.92
CA ALA A 240 -14.82 0.32 32.16
C ALA A 240 -14.39 0.55 33.60
N ARG A 241 -15.31 0.37 34.54
CA ARG A 241 -15.14 0.62 35.97
C ARG A 241 -13.98 -0.18 36.55
N GLY A 242 -13.13 0.46 37.34
CA GLY A 242 -11.95 -0.13 37.93
C GLY A 242 -10.73 -0.18 36.99
N THR A 243 -10.86 0.26 35.73
CA THR A 243 -9.68 0.49 34.87
C THR A 243 -8.87 1.65 35.40
N PHE A 244 -7.57 1.52 35.48
CA PHE A 244 -6.69 2.61 35.86
C PHE A 244 -5.47 2.75 34.96
N PHE A 245 -4.94 3.96 34.91
CA PHE A 245 -3.75 4.34 34.16
C PHE A 245 -2.73 4.90 35.14
N THR A 246 -1.46 4.56 34.97
CA THR A 246 -0.38 5.01 35.85
C THR A 246 0.78 5.62 35.08
N TRP A 247 1.20 6.79 35.51
CA TRP A 247 2.39 7.51 35.05
C TRP A 247 3.40 7.60 36.19
N ARG A 248 4.67 7.30 35.88
CA ARG A 248 5.76 7.39 36.84
C ARG A 248 6.87 8.32 36.34
N ALA A 249 7.39 9.18 37.19
CA ALA A 249 8.54 10.02 36.88
C ALA A 249 9.84 9.26 37.06
N GLU A 250 10.84 9.56 36.23
CA GLU A 250 12.20 9.04 36.41
C GLU A 250 12.96 9.75 37.55
N THR A 251 12.62 11.03 37.78
CA THR A 251 13.28 11.87 38.79
C THR A 251 12.27 12.42 39.79
N THR A 252 12.58 12.35 41.08
CA THR A 252 11.82 12.96 42.15
C THR A 252 12.02 14.46 42.17
N GLY A 253 10.99 15.26 42.45
CA GLY A 253 11.12 16.68 42.76
C GLY A 253 10.24 17.63 41.94
N ARG A 254 9.36 17.12 41.10
CA ARG A 254 8.38 17.95 40.39
C ARG A 254 6.98 17.80 41.02
N SER A 255 6.21 18.85 40.95
CA SER A 255 4.87 18.88 41.50
C SER A 255 3.81 18.82 40.41
N LEU A 256 2.82 17.95 40.56
CA LEU A 256 1.63 17.99 39.75
C LEU A 256 0.80 19.24 40.08
N ARG A 257 0.49 20.04 39.06
CA ARG A 257 -0.34 21.22 39.18
C ARG A 257 -1.70 21.04 38.51
N ALA A 258 -1.73 20.43 37.38
CA ALA A 258 -2.94 20.25 36.58
C ALA A 258 -2.92 18.99 35.74
N LEU A 259 -4.12 18.50 35.39
CA LEU A 259 -4.33 17.48 34.35
C LEU A 259 -5.17 18.09 33.22
N ARG A 260 -4.90 17.69 32.01
CA ARG A 260 -5.76 17.91 30.84
C ARG A 260 -6.26 16.55 30.37
N ILE A 261 -7.58 16.39 30.33
CA ILE A 261 -8.24 15.18 29.86
C ILE A 261 -8.93 15.50 28.54
N THR A 262 -8.52 14.85 27.47
CA THR A 262 -9.07 15.07 26.11
C THR A 262 -10.06 13.96 25.78
N PRO A 263 -11.32 14.30 25.49
CA PRO A 263 -12.34 13.34 25.05
C PRO A 263 -11.99 12.72 23.69
N ALA A 264 -12.38 11.48 23.50
CA ALA A 264 -12.18 10.74 22.24
C ALA A 264 -13.28 11.09 21.22
N THR A 265 -13.18 12.25 20.58
CA THR A 265 -14.19 12.75 19.62
C THR A 265 -14.15 12.04 18.27
N ALA A 266 -13.01 11.49 17.89
CA ALA A 266 -12.82 10.78 16.62
C ALA A 266 -13.44 9.38 16.61
N ILE A 267 -13.68 8.80 17.78
CA ILE A 267 -14.36 7.54 17.97
C ILE A 267 -15.63 7.78 18.77
N GLN A 268 -16.71 7.07 18.47
CA GLN A 268 -17.98 7.20 19.17
C GLN A 268 -17.88 6.61 20.60
N GLY A 269 -17.10 7.26 21.49
CA GLY A 269 -16.90 6.87 22.86
C GLY A 269 -17.38 7.94 23.83
N ASN A 270 -17.83 7.52 24.99
CA ASN A 270 -18.26 8.43 26.05
C ASN A 270 -17.09 8.73 27.00
N LEU A 271 -16.96 9.99 27.38
CA LEU A 271 -16.06 10.39 28.44
C LEU A 271 -16.53 9.75 29.79
N PRO A 272 -15.63 9.10 30.57
CA PRO A 272 -15.98 8.61 31.88
C PRO A 272 -16.57 9.72 32.77
N LYS A 273 -17.68 9.45 33.47
CA LYS A 273 -18.36 10.45 34.32
C LYS A 273 -17.64 10.73 35.61
N GLN A 274 -16.97 9.71 36.17
CA GLN A 274 -16.27 9.82 37.45
C GLN A 274 -14.92 9.12 37.38
N LEU A 275 -13.89 9.85 37.78
CA LEU A 275 -12.52 9.41 37.85
C LEU A 275 -11.96 9.64 39.27
N THR A 276 -11.01 8.80 39.66
CA THR A 276 -10.21 9.02 40.89
C THR A 276 -8.76 9.25 40.47
N LEU A 277 -8.21 10.40 40.89
CA LEU A 277 -6.80 10.72 40.77
C LEU A 277 -6.09 10.28 42.06
N THR A 278 -5.10 9.41 41.94
CA THR A 278 -4.29 8.91 43.07
C THR A 278 -2.84 9.31 42.89
N LEU A 279 -2.25 9.99 43.82
CA LEU A 279 -0.85 10.45 43.84
C LEU A 279 0.01 9.64 44.83
N SER A 280 -0.60 9.17 45.90
CA SER A 280 0.02 8.31 46.89
C SER A 280 -1.07 7.55 47.69
N ALA A 281 -0.68 6.69 48.61
CA ALA A 281 -1.61 5.97 49.45
C ALA A 281 -2.47 6.90 50.36
N LYS A 282 -2.08 8.16 50.53
CA LYS A 282 -2.77 9.16 51.37
C LYS A 282 -3.43 10.28 50.56
N GLU A 283 -3.13 10.39 49.29
CA GLU A 283 -3.57 11.52 48.45
C GLU A 283 -4.34 11.01 47.24
N SER A 284 -5.65 11.03 47.35
CA SER A 284 -6.58 10.71 46.29
C SER A 284 -7.68 11.76 46.18
N TYR A 285 -8.08 12.05 44.94
CA TYR A 285 -9.05 13.10 44.59
C TYR A 285 -10.09 12.55 43.66
N ARG A 286 -11.34 12.99 43.82
CA ARG A 286 -12.45 12.67 42.92
C ARG A 286 -12.56 13.72 41.82
N ILE A 287 -12.75 13.29 40.61
CA ILE A 287 -12.97 14.12 39.42
C ILE A 287 -14.30 13.71 38.78
N ALA A 288 -15.29 14.63 38.82
CA ALA A 288 -16.56 14.46 38.14
C ALA A 288 -16.50 15.19 36.78
N THR A 289 -16.73 14.49 35.69
CA THR A 289 -16.70 15.05 34.34
C THR A 289 -18.11 15.28 33.80
N THR A 290 -18.24 16.18 32.85
CA THR A 290 -19.48 16.39 32.09
C THR A 290 -19.25 16.05 30.63
N PRO A 291 -20.24 15.51 29.88
CA PRO A 291 -20.08 15.23 28.46
C PRO A 291 -19.69 16.48 27.68
N THR A 292 -18.57 16.42 26.98
CA THR A 292 -18.04 17.51 26.16
C THR A 292 -17.16 16.96 25.06
N SER A 293 -17.06 17.70 23.95
CA SER A 293 -16.09 17.44 22.89
C SER A 293 -14.79 18.24 23.06
N ARG A 294 -14.71 19.11 24.07
CA ARG A 294 -13.54 19.93 24.35
C ARG A 294 -12.68 19.33 25.45
N PRO A 295 -11.37 19.55 25.46
CA PRO A 295 -10.51 19.14 26.56
C PRO A 295 -10.97 19.70 27.92
N LEU A 296 -10.90 18.85 28.91
CA LEU A 296 -11.21 19.21 30.31
C LEU A 296 -9.91 19.46 31.08
N TRP A 297 -9.92 20.50 31.89
CA TRP A 297 -8.83 20.82 32.79
C TRP A 297 -9.24 20.57 34.25
N VAL A 298 -8.37 19.87 34.97
CA VAL A 298 -8.46 19.62 36.39
C VAL A 298 -7.26 20.27 37.04
N VAL A 299 -7.47 21.34 37.79
CA VAL A 299 -6.40 22.09 38.44
C VAL A 299 -6.39 21.75 39.93
N LEU A 300 -5.24 21.32 40.46
CA LEU A 300 -5.08 21.07 41.88
C LEU A 300 -5.07 22.40 42.66
N PRO A 301 -5.63 22.45 43.87
CA PRO A 301 -5.62 23.65 44.70
C PRO A 301 -4.22 24.19 44.96
N GLN A 302 -3.26 23.29 45.11
CA GLN A 302 -1.84 23.59 45.25
C GLN A 302 -1.00 22.57 44.50
N PRO A 303 0.21 22.91 44.05
CA PRO A 303 1.12 21.94 43.46
C PRO A 303 1.48 20.84 44.47
N LEU A 304 1.29 19.56 44.09
CA LEU A 304 1.59 18.42 44.97
C LEU A 304 2.82 17.67 44.45
N PRO A 305 3.88 17.55 45.27
CA PRO A 305 5.05 16.76 44.90
C PRO A 305 4.64 15.31 44.61
N THR A 306 4.98 14.80 43.43
CA THR A 306 4.64 13.42 43.10
C THR A 306 5.66 12.81 42.13
N SER A 307 5.95 11.54 42.35
CA SER A 307 6.70 10.70 41.40
C SER A 307 5.78 9.72 40.67
N CYS A 308 4.50 9.71 41.02
CA CYS A 308 3.54 8.78 40.48
C CYS A 308 2.14 9.43 40.40
N VAL A 309 1.42 9.20 39.30
CA VAL A 309 0.04 9.61 39.06
C VAL A 309 -0.76 8.42 38.60
N SER A 310 -1.84 8.06 39.28
CA SER A 310 -2.79 7.08 38.77
C SER A 310 -4.16 7.71 38.57
N LEU A 311 -4.81 7.41 37.44
CA LEU A 311 -6.17 7.84 37.11
C LEU A 311 -7.04 6.58 36.99
N THR A 312 -8.03 6.43 37.83
CA THR A 312 -8.94 5.26 37.89
C THR A 312 -10.33 5.66 37.43
N ILE A 313 -10.97 4.86 36.59
CA ILE A 313 -12.37 5.04 36.18
C ILE A 313 -13.28 4.45 37.25
N GLU A 314 -14.11 5.28 37.88
CA GLU A 314 -15.11 4.84 38.85
C GLU A 314 -16.50 4.66 38.21
N ASP A 315 -16.84 5.52 37.23
CA ASP A 315 -18.06 5.44 36.43
C ASP A 315 -17.72 5.81 35.00
N GLY A 316 -17.82 4.87 34.08
CA GLY A 316 -17.58 5.07 32.65
C GLY A 316 -18.66 5.85 31.92
N GLY A 317 -19.81 6.04 32.54
CA GLY A 317 -20.90 6.82 31.99
C GLY A 317 -21.59 6.20 30.79
N THR A 318 -21.33 4.92 30.51
CA THR A 318 -21.83 4.22 29.33
C THR A 318 -23.12 3.46 29.61
N ARG A 319 -23.99 3.41 28.60
CA ARG A 319 -25.15 2.48 28.56
C ARG A 319 -24.72 1.23 27.77
N ASP A 320 -25.53 0.19 27.82
CA ASP A 320 -25.27 -1.06 27.10
C ASP A 320 -24.88 -0.80 25.63
N GLY A 321 -23.78 -1.41 25.20
CA GLY A 321 -23.26 -1.31 23.84
C GLY A 321 -22.38 -0.08 23.53
N GLN A 322 -22.18 0.83 24.48
CA GLN A 322 -21.29 1.99 24.33
C GLN A 322 -19.92 1.76 24.94
N TRP A 323 -18.94 2.58 24.56
CA TRP A 323 -17.57 2.52 25.03
C TRP A 323 -17.24 3.71 25.91
N SER A 324 -16.53 3.49 27.01
CA SER A 324 -15.77 4.56 27.68
C SER A 324 -14.51 4.83 26.88
N ALA A 325 -14.19 6.08 26.61
CA ALA A 325 -13.01 6.41 25.81
C ALA A 325 -12.35 7.72 26.24
N LEU A 326 -11.01 7.71 26.18
CA LEU A 326 -10.14 8.85 26.42
C LEU A 326 -9.13 8.95 25.28
N SER A 327 -8.96 10.14 24.70
CA SER A 327 -7.97 10.37 23.65
C SER A 327 -6.60 10.68 24.24
N GLU A 328 -6.53 11.65 25.15
CA GLU A 328 -5.28 12.11 25.74
C GLU A 328 -5.44 12.46 27.23
N VAL A 329 -4.41 12.17 28.02
CA VAL A 329 -4.27 12.65 29.40
C VAL A 329 -2.88 13.28 29.54
N SER A 330 -2.83 14.60 29.70
CA SER A 330 -1.58 15.35 29.88
C SER A 330 -1.45 15.87 31.31
N LEU A 331 -0.25 15.75 31.87
CA LEU A 331 0.07 16.15 33.24
C LEU A 331 0.99 17.35 33.23
N PHE A 332 0.72 18.33 34.07
CA PHE A 332 1.43 19.60 34.11
C PHE A 332 1.93 19.97 35.52
N SER A 333 3.15 20.51 35.62
CA SER A 333 3.72 21.15 36.78
C SER A 333 3.76 22.66 36.59
N ASP A 334 3.82 23.43 37.68
CA ASP A 334 4.06 24.85 37.59
C ASP A 334 5.45 25.16 37.01
N LEU A 335 5.52 26.25 36.26
CA LEU A 335 6.78 26.82 35.84
C LEU A 335 7.21 27.91 36.83
N ASP A 336 8.45 27.84 37.28
CA ASP A 336 9.01 28.85 38.15
C ASP A 336 9.45 30.08 37.33
N GLY A 337 8.87 31.26 37.62
CA GLY A 337 9.33 32.56 37.16
C GLY A 337 8.65 33.14 35.92
N GLY A 338 8.94 34.40 35.60
CA GLY A 338 8.24 35.26 34.66
C GLY A 338 8.45 34.98 33.16
N ASN A 339 9.20 33.94 32.76
CA ASN A 339 9.41 33.56 31.33
C ASN A 339 9.02 32.10 31.08
N ALA A 340 7.81 31.78 31.37
CA ALA A 340 7.28 30.43 31.29
C ALA A 340 7.21 29.86 29.87
N LEU A 341 6.83 30.66 28.89
CA LEU A 341 6.80 30.23 27.48
C LEU A 341 8.22 30.00 26.94
N GLY A 342 9.18 30.88 27.28
CA GLY A 342 10.59 30.71 26.93
C GLY A 342 11.19 29.42 27.50
N GLN A 343 10.83 29.06 28.73
CA GLN A 343 11.28 27.81 29.35
C GLN A 343 10.69 26.58 28.66
N LEU A 344 9.40 26.60 28.30
CA LEU A 344 8.77 25.52 27.51
C LEU A 344 9.41 25.37 26.13
N VAL A 345 9.67 26.50 25.46
CA VAL A 345 10.35 26.50 24.16
C VAL A 345 11.77 25.96 24.29
N ALA A 346 12.51 26.31 25.35
CA ALA A 346 13.84 25.73 25.61
C ALA A 346 13.79 24.21 25.85
N GLN A 347 12.74 23.70 26.49
CA GLN A 347 12.56 22.25 26.69
C GLN A 347 12.29 21.47 25.40
N LEU A 348 11.86 22.08 24.31
CA LEU A 348 11.75 21.41 23.00
C LEU A 348 13.11 20.86 22.51
N GLY A 349 14.20 21.47 22.94
CA GLY A 349 15.58 21.03 22.67
C GLY A 349 16.17 20.05 23.67
N SER A 350 15.37 19.55 24.63
CA SER A 350 15.85 18.59 25.62
C SER A 350 16.38 17.31 24.98
N SER A 351 17.48 16.79 25.52
CA SER A 351 18.02 15.47 25.13
C SER A 351 17.09 14.32 25.53
N GLU A 352 16.25 14.54 26.55
CA GLU A 352 15.20 13.62 26.97
C GLU A 352 13.99 13.79 26.07
N MET A 353 13.73 12.81 25.19
CA MET A 353 12.65 12.85 24.19
C MET A 353 11.29 13.15 24.84
N ARG A 354 11.00 12.54 25.98
CA ARG A 354 9.73 12.71 26.70
C ARG A 354 9.51 14.12 27.25
N VAL A 355 10.56 14.77 27.72
CA VAL A 355 10.48 16.16 28.18
C VAL A 355 10.18 17.07 27.00
N ALA A 356 10.84 16.84 25.87
CA ALA A 356 10.63 17.62 24.68
C ALA A 356 9.22 17.42 24.06
N GLU A 357 8.72 16.19 24.01
CA GLU A 357 7.36 15.87 23.55
C GLU A 357 6.28 16.44 24.49
N ALA A 358 6.53 16.37 25.79
CA ALA A 358 5.63 16.94 26.76
C ALA A 358 5.61 18.48 26.71
N ALA A 359 6.76 19.12 26.45
CA ALA A 359 6.84 20.57 26.20
C ALA A 359 6.07 20.97 24.93
N GLU A 360 6.24 20.21 23.87
CA GLU A 360 5.48 20.38 22.61
C GLU A 360 3.98 20.33 22.85
N ARG A 361 3.49 19.30 23.56
CA ARG A 361 2.06 19.15 23.90
C ARG A 361 1.53 20.30 24.76
N ALA A 362 2.32 20.76 25.74
CA ALA A 362 1.93 21.90 26.55
C ALA A 362 1.83 23.19 25.73
N LEU A 363 2.77 23.42 24.82
CA LEU A 363 2.73 24.57 23.92
C LEU A 363 1.54 24.50 22.94
N PHE A 364 1.19 23.30 22.44
CA PHE A 364 -0.03 23.11 21.66
C PHE A 364 -1.29 23.45 22.48
N ALA A 365 -1.38 22.95 23.69
CA ALA A 365 -2.49 23.25 24.60
C ALA A 365 -2.59 24.76 24.90
N GLN A 366 -1.46 25.40 25.12
CA GLN A 366 -1.38 26.86 25.35
C GLN A 366 -1.86 27.64 24.13
N LEU A 367 -1.49 27.22 22.93
CA LEU A 367 -1.99 27.83 21.69
C LEU A 367 -3.51 27.72 21.56
N GLU A 368 -4.13 26.60 21.95
CA GLU A 368 -5.58 26.42 21.84
C GLU A 368 -6.37 27.31 22.82
N THR A 369 -5.85 27.54 24.01
CA THR A 369 -6.55 28.21 25.13
C THR A 369 -5.98 29.58 25.49
N GLY A 370 -4.79 29.91 25.02
CA GLY A 370 -4.04 31.10 25.34
C GLY A 370 -4.59 32.39 24.74
N THR A 371 -4.04 33.50 25.20
CA THR A 371 -4.34 34.83 24.68
C THR A 371 -3.58 35.10 23.35
N PRO A 372 -4.03 36.05 22.53
CA PRO A 372 -3.29 36.47 21.34
C PRO A 372 -1.85 36.89 21.66
N GLN A 373 -1.61 37.57 22.75
CA GLN A 373 -0.29 38.01 23.20
C GLN A 373 0.67 36.85 23.46
N GLN A 374 0.18 35.75 24.07
CA GLN A 374 0.96 34.52 24.25
C GLN A 374 1.33 33.85 22.92
N GLY A 375 0.44 33.94 21.94
CA GLY A 375 0.72 33.49 20.57
C GLY A 375 1.86 34.29 19.92
N GLU A 376 1.90 35.61 20.13
CA GLU A 376 2.97 36.52 19.66
C GLU A 376 4.32 36.25 20.33
N GLU A 377 4.30 36.06 21.65
CA GLU A 377 5.50 35.69 22.42
C GLU A 377 6.05 34.34 21.97
N LEU A 378 5.18 33.37 21.75
CA LEU A 378 5.58 32.04 21.27
C LEU A 378 6.14 32.11 19.83
N LEU A 379 5.53 32.87 18.94
CA LEU A 379 6.05 33.09 17.59
C LEU A 379 7.46 33.69 17.62
N THR A 380 7.67 34.68 18.47
CA THR A 380 8.97 35.34 18.65
C THR A 380 10.03 34.33 19.14
N ALA A 381 9.69 33.51 20.12
CA ALA A 381 10.57 32.45 20.63
C ALA A 381 10.87 31.36 19.56
N ILE A 382 9.88 30.95 18.79
CA ILE A 382 10.04 30.00 17.69
C ILE A 382 10.93 30.59 16.60
N ALA A 383 10.67 31.81 16.16
CA ALA A 383 11.46 32.49 15.13
C ALA A 383 12.94 32.64 15.53
N ALA A 384 13.22 32.90 16.81
CA ALA A 384 14.59 32.96 17.34
C ALA A 384 15.26 31.57 17.45
N GLY A 385 14.54 30.55 17.84
CA GLY A 385 15.06 29.19 18.06
C GLY A 385 15.19 28.32 16.80
N LEU A 386 14.33 28.51 15.82
CA LEU A 386 14.24 27.69 14.62
C LEU A 386 15.52 27.64 13.78
N PRO A 387 16.25 28.76 13.52
CA PRO A 387 17.45 28.73 12.70
C PRO A 387 18.61 27.90 13.28
N SER A 388 18.71 27.83 14.61
CA SER A 388 19.76 27.09 15.32
C SER A 388 19.36 25.64 15.62
N SER A 389 18.08 25.28 15.46
CA SER A 389 17.55 23.95 15.79
C SER A 389 17.88 22.90 14.73
N ARG A 390 18.00 21.63 15.14
CA ARG A 390 18.27 20.48 14.26
C ARG A 390 17.41 19.28 14.64
N GLY A 391 17.25 18.33 13.71
CA GLY A 391 16.59 17.04 13.94
C GLY A 391 15.17 17.14 14.50
N SER A 392 14.89 16.41 15.58
CA SER A 392 13.56 16.39 16.23
C SER A 392 13.13 17.74 16.78
N THR A 393 14.06 18.51 17.32
CA THR A 393 13.79 19.87 17.85
C THR A 393 13.27 20.80 16.74
N LYS A 394 13.91 20.78 15.59
CA LYS A 394 13.48 21.56 14.42
C LYS A 394 12.05 21.18 13.97
N ARG A 395 11.76 19.88 13.91
CA ARG A 395 10.40 19.40 13.56
C ARG A 395 9.33 19.86 14.55
N ARG A 396 9.63 19.89 15.85
CA ARG A 396 8.72 20.42 16.87
C ARG A 396 8.45 21.91 16.69
N TYR A 397 9.47 22.71 16.41
CA TYR A 397 9.27 24.14 16.08
C TYR A 397 8.39 24.31 14.84
N GLN A 398 8.60 23.49 13.80
CA GLN A 398 7.80 23.53 12.58
C GLN A 398 6.34 23.12 12.84
N ALA A 399 6.09 22.13 13.70
CA ALA A 399 4.75 21.71 14.08
C ALA A 399 4.00 22.82 14.86
N LEU A 400 4.67 23.47 15.80
CA LEU A 400 4.11 24.63 16.53
C LEU A 400 3.82 25.81 15.61
N LEU A 401 4.70 26.09 14.66
CA LEU A 401 4.49 27.13 13.65
C LEU A 401 3.28 26.81 12.77
N GLY A 402 3.09 25.54 12.42
CA GLY A 402 1.88 25.06 11.74
C GLY A 402 0.61 25.29 12.56
N GLN A 403 0.66 25.12 13.88
CA GLN A 403 -0.48 25.38 14.77
C GLN A 403 -0.77 26.89 14.87
N LEU A 404 0.27 27.72 14.98
CA LEU A 404 0.14 29.18 14.93
C LEU A 404 -0.52 29.64 13.62
N ALA A 405 -0.15 29.01 12.49
CA ALA A 405 -0.77 29.30 11.21
C ALA A 405 -2.29 28.99 11.23
N ARG A 406 -2.69 27.87 11.85
CA ARG A 406 -4.13 27.54 12.02
C ARG A 406 -4.92 28.56 12.83
N GLN A 407 -4.28 29.20 13.78
CA GLN A 407 -4.92 30.15 14.72
C GLN A 407 -4.63 31.61 14.37
N SER A 408 -3.93 31.86 13.28
CA SER A 408 -3.47 33.21 12.91
C SER A 408 -4.59 34.24 12.77
N ASN A 409 -5.84 33.81 12.49
CA ASN A 409 -7.01 34.68 12.45
C ASN A 409 -7.33 35.39 13.77
N ARG A 410 -6.80 34.89 14.89
CA ARG A 410 -6.95 35.51 16.23
C ARG A 410 -5.84 36.50 16.56
N LEU A 411 -4.79 36.54 15.75
CA LEU A 411 -3.59 37.34 15.97
C LEU A 411 -3.62 38.66 15.21
N ALA A 412 -2.83 39.65 15.65
CA ALA A 412 -2.72 40.95 14.98
C ALA A 412 -2.12 40.82 13.57
N ALA A 413 -2.46 41.72 12.66
CA ALA A 413 -1.99 41.69 11.27
C ALA A 413 -0.46 41.70 11.11
N PRO A 414 0.35 42.38 11.93
CA PRO A 414 1.81 42.29 11.90
C PRO A 414 2.30 40.88 12.24
N THR A 415 1.73 40.26 13.27
CA THR A 415 2.06 38.91 13.74
C THR A 415 1.74 37.86 12.68
N GLN A 416 0.62 38.02 11.98
CA GLN A 416 0.24 37.15 10.86
C GLN A 416 1.24 37.22 9.70
N ARG A 417 1.80 38.42 9.40
CA ARG A 417 2.90 38.54 8.41
C ARG A 417 4.16 37.83 8.90
N GLN A 418 4.49 38.03 10.17
CA GLN A 418 5.66 37.35 10.76
C GLN A 418 5.54 35.82 10.74
N ILE A 419 4.32 35.26 10.92
CA ILE A 419 4.07 33.81 10.73
C ILE A 419 4.39 33.40 9.30
N LEU A 420 3.92 34.16 8.32
CA LEU A 420 4.19 33.86 6.90
C LEU A 420 5.70 33.91 6.61
N ASP A 421 6.39 34.96 7.02
CA ASP A 421 7.83 35.14 6.80
C ASP A 421 8.65 34.03 7.49
N THR A 422 8.24 33.64 8.71
CA THR A 422 8.88 32.56 9.44
C THR A 422 8.65 31.21 8.75
N LEU A 423 7.43 30.94 8.26
CA LEU A 423 7.10 29.74 7.49
C LEU A 423 7.92 29.66 6.18
N LEU A 424 8.08 30.75 5.47
CA LEU A 424 8.87 30.80 4.25
C LEU A 424 10.35 30.53 4.51
N THR A 425 10.89 31.17 5.54
CA THR A 425 12.28 30.95 5.97
C THR A 425 12.50 29.49 6.42
N ALA A 426 11.56 28.95 7.20
CA ALA A 426 11.59 27.55 7.60
C ALA A 426 11.52 26.62 6.39
N THR A 427 10.66 26.91 5.42
CA THR A 427 10.50 26.10 4.19
C THR A 427 11.76 26.14 3.32
N ALA A 428 12.40 27.29 3.22
CA ALA A 428 13.63 27.47 2.48
C ALA A 428 14.81 26.66 3.05
N THR A 429 14.88 26.55 4.37
CA THR A 429 15.97 25.85 5.10
C THR A 429 15.64 24.42 5.50
N ALA A 430 14.42 23.95 5.27
CA ALA A 430 13.94 22.61 5.64
C ALA A 430 14.50 21.52 4.72
N GLU A 431 14.65 20.32 5.25
CA GLU A 431 14.88 19.11 4.46
C GLU A 431 13.63 18.69 3.67
N VAL A 432 13.79 17.80 2.69
CA VAL A 432 12.71 17.46 1.73
C VAL A 432 11.48 16.88 2.41
N ASP A 433 11.66 16.01 3.40
CA ASP A 433 10.60 15.37 4.19
C ASP A 433 9.86 16.36 5.13
N GLU A 434 10.58 17.36 5.65
CA GLU A 434 10.01 18.38 6.54
C GLU A 434 9.10 19.39 5.78
N ARG A 435 9.38 19.63 4.50
CA ARG A 435 8.67 20.64 3.69
C ARG A 435 7.19 20.36 3.54
N THR A 436 6.79 19.09 3.52
CA THR A 436 5.37 18.70 3.38
C THR A 436 4.51 19.33 4.49
N ALA A 437 4.96 19.25 5.74
CA ALA A 437 4.25 19.85 6.87
C ALA A 437 4.21 21.38 6.81
N LEU A 438 5.29 22.01 6.34
CA LEU A 438 5.36 23.46 6.17
C LEU A 438 4.45 23.98 5.04
N PHE A 439 4.41 23.27 3.92
CA PHE A 439 3.45 23.57 2.85
C PHE A 439 2.00 23.37 3.28
N ALA A 440 1.71 22.37 4.11
CA ALA A 440 0.38 22.20 4.71
C ALA A 440 0.02 23.38 5.64
N ALA A 441 0.98 23.93 6.38
CA ALA A 441 0.79 25.14 7.17
C ALA A 441 0.54 26.38 6.30
N LEU A 442 1.25 26.52 5.18
CA LEU A 442 1.00 27.58 4.18
C LEU A 442 -0.38 27.44 3.55
N THR A 443 -0.84 26.20 3.26
CA THR A 443 -2.21 25.94 2.80
C THR A 443 -3.25 26.41 3.81
N THR A 444 -3.03 26.08 5.08
CA THR A 444 -3.91 26.52 6.17
C THR A 444 -3.97 28.03 6.28
N LEU A 445 -2.83 28.71 6.13
CA LEU A 445 -2.77 30.16 6.16
C LEU A 445 -3.46 30.78 4.92
N ALA A 446 -3.27 30.21 3.75
CA ALA A 446 -3.88 30.66 2.49
C ALA A 446 -5.42 30.48 2.47
N SER A 447 -5.95 29.47 3.18
CA SER A 447 -7.40 29.21 3.28
C SER A 447 -8.14 30.24 4.14
N GLN A 448 -7.42 31.11 4.87
CA GLN A 448 -8.04 32.14 5.68
C GLN A 448 -8.52 33.34 4.80
N PRO A 449 -9.61 34.01 5.18
CA PRO A 449 -10.15 35.11 4.40
C PRO A 449 -9.11 36.22 4.13
N GLY A 450 -8.95 36.60 2.88
CA GLY A 450 -8.06 37.69 2.42
C GLY A 450 -6.55 37.35 2.44
N ARG A 451 -6.15 36.06 2.64
CA ARG A 451 -4.75 35.65 2.73
C ARG A 451 -4.20 34.93 1.48
N ALA A 452 -5.07 34.38 0.67
CA ALA A 452 -4.67 33.56 -0.49
C ALA A 452 -3.68 34.28 -1.41
N GLU A 453 -3.88 35.56 -1.68
CA GLU A 453 -3.01 36.36 -2.58
C GLU A 453 -1.63 36.59 -1.96
N SER A 454 -1.56 37.01 -0.68
CA SER A 454 -0.30 37.31 -0.01
C SER A 454 0.57 36.06 0.15
N VAL A 455 -0.04 34.92 0.51
CA VAL A 455 0.68 33.65 0.61
C VAL A 455 1.12 33.16 -0.79
N SER A 456 0.28 33.28 -1.81
CA SER A 456 0.63 32.94 -3.18
C SER A 456 1.78 33.78 -3.72
N ALA A 457 1.78 35.10 -3.47
CA ALA A 457 2.86 35.99 -3.87
C ALA A 457 4.19 35.64 -3.18
N ALA A 458 4.13 35.29 -1.90
CA ALA A 458 5.29 34.89 -1.12
C ALA A 458 5.87 33.53 -1.62
N VAL A 459 5.03 32.55 -1.91
CA VAL A 459 5.46 31.26 -2.50
C VAL A 459 5.99 31.46 -3.92
N GLN A 460 5.43 32.40 -4.71
CA GLN A 460 6.00 32.78 -6.00
C GLN A 460 7.43 33.31 -5.87
N GLY A 461 7.71 34.10 -4.82
CA GLY A 461 9.07 34.58 -4.51
C GLY A 461 10.06 33.42 -4.28
N LEU A 462 9.63 32.31 -3.61
CA LEU A 462 10.46 31.10 -3.45
C LEU A 462 10.80 30.44 -4.79
N ILE A 463 9.85 30.43 -5.72
CA ILE A 463 10.05 29.82 -7.06
C ILE A 463 11.03 30.66 -7.89
N GLN A 464 10.91 31.99 -7.84
CA GLN A 464 11.77 32.95 -8.58
C GLN A 464 13.17 33.04 -7.99
N SER A 465 13.34 32.73 -6.70
CA SER A 465 14.66 32.78 -6.04
C SER A 465 15.60 31.70 -6.57
N ARG A 466 16.64 32.11 -7.29
CA ARG A 466 17.70 31.20 -7.77
C ARG A 466 18.59 30.64 -6.66
N GLN A 467 18.52 31.22 -5.46
CA GLN A 467 19.21 30.71 -4.29
C GLN A 467 18.52 29.48 -3.68
N SER A 468 17.22 29.33 -3.96
CA SER A 468 16.44 28.16 -3.55
C SER A 468 16.80 26.93 -4.38
N SER A 469 16.89 25.75 -3.73
CA SER A 469 17.14 24.50 -4.44
C SER A 469 16.06 24.19 -5.46
N THR A 470 16.40 23.53 -6.57
CA THR A 470 15.43 23.16 -7.62
C THR A 470 14.31 22.26 -7.10
N VAL A 471 14.60 21.41 -6.11
CA VAL A 471 13.60 20.57 -5.44
C VAL A 471 12.58 21.42 -4.68
N LEU A 472 13.05 22.39 -3.90
CA LEU A 472 12.17 23.33 -3.19
C LEU A 472 11.31 24.13 -4.15
N ARG A 473 11.92 24.68 -5.19
CA ARG A 473 11.21 25.46 -6.23
C ARG A 473 10.15 24.61 -6.92
N GLY A 474 10.43 23.33 -7.19
CA GLY A 474 9.47 22.38 -7.75
C GLY A 474 8.31 22.08 -6.79
N GLN A 475 8.57 21.94 -5.50
CA GLN A 475 7.52 21.74 -4.47
C GLN A 475 6.65 23.01 -4.32
N ALA A 476 7.28 24.18 -4.28
CA ALA A 476 6.58 25.47 -4.23
C ALA A 476 5.69 25.70 -5.47
N LEU A 477 6.16 25.26 -6.64
CA LEU A 477 5.40 25.33 -7.89
C LEU A 477 4.16 24.42 -7.85
N ARG A 478 4.29 23.20 -7.34
CA ARG A 478 3.13 22.31 -7.14
C ARG A 478 2.12 22.94 -6.19
N TRP A 479 2.57 23.46 -5.08
CA TRP A 479 1.71 24.15 -4.12
C TRP A 479 0.98 25.36 -4.76
N LEU A 480 1.72 26.21 -5.48
CA LEU A 480 1.14 27.39 -6.16
C LEU A 480 0.14 26.98 -7.24
N ALA A 481 0.42 25.91 -7.99
CA ALA A 481 -0.51 25.38 -8.98
C ALA A 481 -1.80 24.87 -8.37
N GLU A 482 -1.76 24.33 -7.17
CA GLU A 482 -2.94 23.83 -6.45
C GLU A 482 -3.77 24.95 -5.80
N HIS A 483 -3.12 25.93 -5.18
CA HIS A 483 -3.75 26.93 -4.31
C HIS A 483 -3.76 28.36 -4.89
N GLY A 484 -2.85 28.71 -5.79
CA GLY A 484 -2.75 30.02 -6.39
C GLY A 484 -3.79 30.29 -7.50
N SER A 485 -3.85 31.50 -8.04
CA SER A 485 -4.67 31.78 -9.21
C SER A 485 -4.03 31.24 -10.49
N LEU A 486 -4.84 30.73 -11.43
CA LEU A 486 -4.32 30.15 -12.68
C LEU A 486 -3.52 31.17 -13.52
N PRO A 487 -3.94 32.43 -13.68
CA PRO A 487 -3.14 33.43 -14.41
C PRO A 487 -1.72 33.60 -13.84
N VAL A 488 -1.58 33.63 -12.52
CA VAL A 488 -0.25 33.71 -11.85
C VAL A 488 0.61 32.52 -12.18
N VAL A 489 0.04 31.30 -12.13
CA VAL A 489 0.78 30.07 -12.46
C VAL A 489 1.22 30.05 -13.93
N LEU A 490 0.36 30.51 -14.84
CA LEU A 490 0.69 30.57 -16.27
C LEU A 490 1.80 31.61 -16.56
N SER A 491 1.67 32.82 -15.98
CA SER A 491 2.71 33.87 -16.13
C SER A 491 4.05 33.47 -15.54
N LEU A 492 4.04 32.81 -14.37
CA LEU A 492 5.27 32.27 -13.78
C LEU A 492 5.83 31.12 -14.63
N GLY A 493 4.97 30.23 -15.14
CA GLY A 493 5.36 29.14 -16.03
C GLY A 493 6.09 29.62 -17.28
N GLU A 494 5.64 30.73 -17.88
CA GLU A 494 6.30 31.38 -18.99
C GLU A 494 7.71 31.87 -18.64
N GLN A 495 7.88 32.49 -17.45
CA GLN A 495 9.16 33.00 -16.97
C GLN A 495 10.19 31.90 -16.71
N ILE A 496 9.74 30.70 -16.24
CA ILE A 496 10.63 29.58 -15.87
C ILE A 496 10.70 28.50 -16.97
N ALA A 497 10.08 28.70 -18.14
CA ALA A 497 10.01 27.70 -19.21
C ALA A 497 11.38 27.21 -19.70
N ASP A 498 12.41 28.04 -19.63
CA ASP A 498 13.79 27.70 -20.00
C ASP A 498 14.51 26.86 -18.93
N GLU A 499 14.02 26.83 -17.71
CA GLU A 499 14.65 26.10 -16.60
C GLU A 499 14.30 24.61 -16.66
N GLN A 500 15.21 23.80 -17.22
CA GLN A 500 14.98 22.36 -17.47
C GLN A 500 14.48 21.59 -16.25
N ALA A 501 15.01 21.88 -15.06
CA ALA A 501 14.68 21.17 -13.82
C ALA A 501 13.24 21.45 -13.32
N LEU A 502 12.62 22.55 -13.71
CA LEU A 502 11.25 22.93 -13.31
C LEU A 502 10.18 22.55 -14.33
N ARG A 503 10.57 22.11 -15.54
CA ARG A 503 9.63 21.74 -16.60
C ARG A 503 8.70 20.59 -16.19
N GLY A 504 9.25 19.51 -15.61
CA GLY A 504 8.46 18.37 -15.14
C GLY A 504 7.42 18.76 -14.09
N PRO A 505 7.81 19.37 -12.97
CA PRO A 505 6.88 19.88 -11.96
C PRO A 505 5.81 20.84 -12.51
N LEU A 506 6.16 21.70 -13.45
CA LEU A 506 5.23 22.65 -14.08
C LEU A 506 4.15 21.93 -14.90
N VAL A 507 4.55 21.01 -15.76
CA VAL A 507 3.63 20.22 -16.61
C VAL A 507 2.69 19.39 -15.73
N GLU A 508 3.22 18.69 -14.73
CA GLU A 508 2.45 17.88 -13.80
C GLU A 508 1.41 18.72 -13.06
N SER A 509 1.85 19.85 -12.48
CA SER A 509 0.99 20.71 -11.66
C SER A 509 -0.14 21.36 -12.46
N LEU A 510 0.17 21.90 -13.64
CA LEU A 510 -0.85 22.48 -14.53
C LEU A 510 -1.79 21.41 -15.06
N GLY A 511 -1.26 20.22 -15.43
CA GLY A 511 -2.06 19.09 -15.89
C GLY A 511 -3.04 18.60 -14.83
N GLN A 512 -2.62 18.48 -13.58
CA GLN A 512 -3.50 18.11 -12.46
C GLN A 512 -4.57 19.17 -12.21
N ARG A 513 -4.18 20.43 -12.18
CA ARG A 513 -5.12 21.54 -11.93
C ARG A 513 -6.23 21.63 -12.98
N LEU A 514 -5.89 21.38 -14.23
CA LEU A 514 -6.82 21.45 -15.37
C LEU A 514 -7.48 20.11 -15.69
N ARG A 515 -7.27 19.10 -14.84
CA ARG A 515 -7.68 17.74 -15.14
C ARG A 515 -9.19 17.61 -15.31
N CYS A 516 -9.60 17.08 -16.46
CA CYS A 516 -10.99 16.82 -16.84
C CYS A 516 -11.93 18.04 -16.76
N ILE A 517 -11.39 19.24 -16.81
CA ILE A 517 -12.17 20.46 -16.89
C ILE A 517 -12.84 20.53 -18.27
N VAL A 518 -14.09 20.99 -18.30
CA VAL A 518 -14.82 21.16 -19.56
C VAL A 518 -14.34 22.40 -20.31
N PRO A 519 -14.38 22.44 -21.65
CA PRO A 519 -13.94 23.59 -22.46
C PRO A 519 -14.64 24.91 -22.16
N GLN A 520 -15.85 24.86 -21.58
CA GLN A 520 -16.61 26.04 -21.18
C GLN A 520 -16.15 26.65 -19.84
N ASP A 521 -15.31 25.93 -19.08
CA ASP A 521 -14.78 26.45 -17.81
C ASP A 521 -13.81 27.61 -18.08
N PRO A 522 -13.93 28.74 -17.38
CA PRO A 522 -13.02 29.88 -17.55
C PRO A 522 -11.53 29.53 -17.39
N ARG A 523 -11.22 28.56 -16.53
CA ARG A 523 -9.84 28.08 -16.34
C ARG A 523 -9.28 27.43 -17.60
N TRP A 524 -10.07 26.60 -18.28
CA TRP A 524 -9.68 26.00 -19.56
C TRP A 524 -9.48 27.08 -20.62
N GLN A 525 -10.42 28.04 -20.74
CA GLN A 525 -10.29 29.16 -21.67
C GLN A 525 -9.04 30.00 -21.41
N THR A 526 -8.77 30.35 -20.13
CA THR A 526 -7.52 31.06 -19.76
C THR A 526 -6.27 30.33 -20.19
N ALA A 527 -6.20 29.00 -19.97
CA ALA A 527 -5.06 28.19 -20.36
C ALA A 527 -4.91 28.08 -21.89
N THR A 528 -6.01 27.92 -22.63
CA THR A 528 -5.99 27.85 -24.09
C THR A 528 -5.70 29.22 -24.76
N ASP A 529 -6.11 30.32 -24.15
CA ASP A 529 -5.73 31.67 -24.61
C ASP A 529 -4.23 31.90 -24.39
N SER A 530 -3.68 31.47 -23.23
CA SER A 530 -2.23 31.48 -23.02
C SER A 530 -1.50 30.62 -24.06
N LEU A 531 -2.07 29.48 -24.48
CA LEU A 531 -1.51 28.66 -25.55
C LEU A 531 -1.48 29.38 -26.91
N ARG A 532 -2.53 30.15 -27.24
CA ARG A 532 -2.57 30.96 -28.50
C ARG A 532 -1.54 32.08 -28.50
N THR A 533 -1.30 32.70 -27.34
CA THR A 533 -0.32 33.79 -27.21
C THR A 533 1.12 33.25 -27.08
N ALA A 534 1.32 32.04 -26.57
CA ALA A 534 2.63 31.41 -26.40
C ALA A 534 3.32 31.03 -27.74
N SER A 535 2.66 31.20 -28.89
CA SER A 535 3.17 30.83 -30.22
C SER A 535 4.56 31.38 -30.55
N LEU A 536 4.96 32.49 -29.90
CA LEU A 536 6.27 33.16 -30.08
C LEU A 536 7.37 32.59 -29.18
N GLN A 537 7.05 31.71 -28.20
CA GLN A 537 7.99 31.10 -27.25
C GLN A 537 7.92 29.57 -27.30
N PRO A 538 8.75 28.92 -28.11
CA PRO A 538 8.66 27.47 -28.40
C PRO A 538 8.71 26.57 -27.13
N GLN A 539 9.53 26.94 -26.14
CA GLN A 539 9.66 26.20 -24.89
C GLN A 539 8.36 26.26 -24.07
N TRP A 540 7.81 27.46 -23.91
CA TRP A 540 6.55 27.65 -23.19
C TRP A 540 5.37 26.97 -23.89
N LEU A 541 5.25 27.14 -25.19
CA LEU A 541 4.25 26.45 -26.00
C LEU A 541 4.29 24.94 -25.79
N THR A 542 5.49 24.36 -25.85
CA THR A 542 5.70 22.92 -25.65
C THR A 542 5.20 22.47 -24.25
N LEU A 543 5.59 23.18 -23.20
CA LEU A 543 5.22 22.82 -21.83
C LEU A 543 3.72 22.94 -21.60
N LEU A 544 3.11 23.98 -22.12
CA LEU A 544 1.67 24.21 -21.96
C LEU A 544 0.85 23.17 -22.74
N VAL A 545 1.26 22.80 -23.94
CA VAL A 545 0.66 21.68 -24.72
C VAL A 545 0.78 20.38 -23.96
N LEU A 546 1.93 20.07 -23.38
CA LEU A 546 2.11 18.87 -22.57
C LEU A 546 1.21 18.87 -21.32
N ALA A 547 1.12 19.99 -20.62
CA ALA A 547 0.25 20.12 -19.44
C ALA A 547 -1.23 19.94 -19.78
N LEU A 548 -1.69 20.57 -20.85
CA LEU A 548 -3.08 20.41 -21.33
C LEU A 548 -3.34 18.98 -21.83
N THR A 549 -2.34 18.31 -22.41
CA THR A 549 -2.46 16.90 -22.80
C THR A 549 -2.66 16.02 -21.55
N GLU A 550 -1.87 16.20 -20.49
CA GLU A 550 -2.05 15.49 -19.22
C GLU A 550 -3.44 15.78 -18.62
N ALA A 551 -3.93 17.01 -18.78
CA ALA A 551 -5.23 17.43 -18.27
C ALA A 551 -6.41 16.70 -18.92
N VAL A 552 -6.32 16.38 -20.22
CA VAL A 552 -7.43 15.78 -20.99
C VAL A 552 -7.29 14.26 -21.22
N VAL A 553 -6.10 13.70 -21.04
CA VAL A 553 -5.87 12.25 -21.19
C VAL A 553 -6.60 11.48 -20.08
N GLY A 554 -7.36 10.45 -20.49
CA GLY A 554 -8.15 9.63 -19.56
C GLY A 554 -9.47 10.25 -19.11
N CYS A 555 -9.86 11.41 -19.66
CA CYS A 555 -11.14 12.03 -19.34
C CYS A 555 -12.27 11.47 -20.21
N PRO A 556 -13.52 11.36 -19.69
CA PRO A 556 -14.63 10.71 -20.39
C PRO A 556 -15.18 11.53 -21.57
N ARG A 557 -14.81 12.81 -21.68
CA ARG A 557 -15.32 13.73 -22.70
C ARG A 557 -14.27 14.05 -23.76
N ASP A 558 -14.66 13.96 -25.03
CA ASP A 558 -13.75 14.15 -26.18
C ASP A 558 -13.59 15.61 -26.59
N GLU A 559 -14.44 16.51 -26.13
CA GLU A 559 -14.47 17.91 -26.58
C GLU A 559 -13.16 18.64 -26.28
N GLY A 560 -12.62 18.53 -25.05
CA GLY A 560 -11.33 19.13 -24.68
C GLY A 560 -10.15 18.55 -25.50
N ARG A 561 -10.20 17.23 -25.80
CA ARG A 561 -9.19 16.58 -26.65
C ARG A 561 -9.24 17.08 -28.09
N ARG A 562 -10.45 17.28 -28.66
CA ARG A 562 -10.63 17.85 -30.02
C ARG A 562 -10.11 19.27 -30.11
N GLN A 563 -10.52 20.14 -29.16
CA GLN A 563 -10.07 21.54 -29.12
C GLN A 563 -8.54 21.63 -28.98
N LEU A 564 -7.95 20.81 -28.10
CA LEU A 564 -6.49 20.78 -27.94
C LEU A 564 -5.80 20.30 -29.24
N SER A 565 -6.37 19.33 -29.95
CA SER A 565 -5.86 18.88 -31.25
C SER A 565 -5.82 20.01 -32.30
N GLU A 566 -6.83 20.86 -32.33
CA GLU A 566 -6.88 22.03 -33.22
C GLU A 566 -5.81 23.07 -32.85
N LEU A 567 -5.64 23.33 -31.54
CA LEU A 567 -4.62 24.23 -31.01
C LEU A 567 -3.19 23.72 -31.30
N ILE A 568 -2.96 22.40 -31.18
CA ILE A 568 -1.71 21.77 -31.59
C ILE A 568 -1.46 22.00 -33.08
N GLY A 569 -2.49 21.85 -33.93
CA GLY A 569 -2.40 22.15 -35.37
C GLY A 569 -2.07 23.62 -35.66
N ALA A 570 -2.63 24.55 -34.91
CA ALA A 570 -2.28 25.96 -34.99
C ALA A 570 -0.82 26.21 -34.59
N GLY A 571 -0.36 25.63 -33.48
CA GLY A 571 1.04 25.68 -33.03
C GLY A 571 2.03 25.07 -34.01
N TRP A 572 1.66 24.01 -34.72
CA TRP A 572 2.45 23.40 -35.82
C TRP A 572 2.70 24.40 -36.96
N ARG A 573 1.64 25.08 -37.36
CA ARG A 573 1.73 26.07 -38.46
C ARG A 573 2.53 27.30 -38.07
N SER A 574 2.32 27.84 -36.85
CA SER A 574 3.10 28.97 -36.35
C SER A 574 4.58 28.60 -36.12
N GLY A 575 4.87 27.37 -35.73
CA GLY A 575 6.22 26.81 -35.60
C GLY A 575 7.01 26.82 -36.94
N ALA A 576 6.35 26.90 -38.09
CA ALA A 576 7.02 27.01 -39.39
C ALA A 576 7.80 28.34 -39.54
N ALA A 577 7.48 29.37 -38.76
CA ALA A 577 8.20 30.65 -38.75
C ALA A 577 9.51 30.64 -37.93
N ILE A 578 9.80 29.54 -37.20
CA ILE A 578 11.04 29.41 -36.46
C ILE A 578 12.21 29.21 -37.43
N SER A 579 13.14 30.15 -37.42
CA SER A 579 14.29 30.14 -38.37
C SER A 579 15.37 29.10 -38.00
N ASN A 580 15.43 28.66 -36.74
CA ASN A 580 16.36 27.59 -36.32
C ASN A 580 15.74 26.20 -36.57
N PRO A 581 16.31 25.38 -37.51
CA PRO A 581 15.75 24.08 -37.86
C PRO A 581 15.69 23.08 -36.72
N GLU A 582 16.66 23.10 -35.82
CA GLU A 582 16.69 22.19 -34.67
C GLU A 582 15.56 22.52 -33.67
N GLN A 583 15.40 23.80 -33.36
CA GLN A 583 14.29 24.25 -32.50
C GLN A 583 12.92 23.95 -33.13
N GLN A 584 12.79 24.16 -34.41
CA GLN A 584 11.59 23.84 -35.19
C GLN A 584 11.29 22.33 -35.14
N PHE A 585 12.30 21.48 -35.34
CA PHE A 585 12.14 20.05 -35.23
C PHE A 585 11.70 19.61 -33.82
N VAL A 586 12.38 20.12 -32.77
CA VAL A 586 12.06 19.80 -31.38
C VAL A 586 10.63 20.20 -31.05
N LEU A 587 10.20 21.39 -31.44
CA LEU A 587 8.81 21.83 -31.25
C LEU A 587 7.83 20.88 -31.95
N ARG A 588 8.01 20.64 -33.24
CA ARG A 588 7.17 19.75 -34.06
C ARG A 588 7.10 18.34 -33.46
N TYR A 589 8.24 17.80 -33.06
CA TYR A 589 8.32 16.49 -32.39
C TYR A 589 7.47 16.43 -31.09
N ARG A 590 7.55 17.47 -30.26
CA ARG A 590 6.78 17.56 -29.00
C ARG A 590 5.28 17.73 -29.27
N LEU A 591 4.89 18.54 -30.21
CA LEU A 591 3.49 18.74 -30.62
C LEU A 591 2.86 17.42 -31.12
N LEU A 592 3.54 16.69 -31.98
CA LEU A 592 3.06 15.38 -32.45
C LEU A 592 3.07 14.32 -31.34
N THR A 593 4.03 14.36 -30.42
CA THR A 593 4.04 13.46 -29.25
C THR A 593 2.82 13.71 -28.38
N ALA A 594 2.45 14.96 -28.16
CA ALA A 594 1.24 15.34 -27.43
C ALA A 594 -0.03 14.86 -28.18
N LEU A 595 -0.10 15.12 -29.47
CA LEU A 595 -1.23 14.70 -30.32
C LEU A 595 -1.45 13.19 -30.29
N ALA A 596 -0.36 12.41 -30.33
CA ALA A 596 -0.41 10.95 -30.26
C ALA A 596 -0.93 10.40 -28.92
N ARG A 597 -0.99 11.21 -27.87
CA ARG A 597 -1.53 10.83 -26.55
C ARG A 597 -3.01 11.12 -26.35
N LEU A 598 -3.62 11.95 -27.25
CA LEU A 598 -4.99 12.44 -27.04
C LEU A 598 -6.08 11.37 -27.24
N GLU A 599 -5.80 10.26 -27.95
CA GLU A 599 -6.78 9.16 -28.18
C GLU A 599 -8.13 9.68 -28.72
N LEU A 600 -8.07 10.39 -29.82
CA LEU A 600 -9.23 11.03 -30.44
C LEU A 600 -10.17 10.02 -31.13
N PRO A 601 -11.48 10.32 -31.23
CA PRO A 601 -12.41 9.45 -31.95
C PRO A 601 -12.11 9.39 -33.45
N GLU A 602 -11.66 10.50 -34.05
CA GLU A 602 -11.36 10.63 -35.48
C GLU A 602 -9.91 11.04 -35.72
N THR A 603 -9.39 10.74 -36.90
CA THR A 603 -8.03 11.13 -37.31
C THR A 603 -7.90 12.65 -37.41
N PRO A 604 -7.02 13.32 -36.62
CA PRO A 604 -6.81 14.76 -36.68
C PRO A 604 -6.33 15.22 -38.05
N ALA A 605 -6.73 16.43 -38.46
CA ALA A 605 -6.30 17.02 -39.73
C ALA A 605 -4.78 17.11 -39.82
N LEU A 606 -4.10 17.54 -38.76
CA LEU A 606 -2.65 17.60 -38.67
C LEU A 606 -1.99 16.23 -38.91
N THR A 607 -2.55 15.15 -38.37
CA THR A 607 -2.03 13.79 -38.59
C THR A 607 -2.04 13.42 -40.09
N ARG A 608 -3.16 13.74 -40.80
CA ARG A 608 -3.27 13.51 -42.24
C ARG A 608 -2.29 14.34 -43.05
N GLU A 609 -2.12 15.62 -42.68
CA GLU A 609 -1.15 16.54 -43.28
C GLU A 609 0.27 16.01 -43.14
N VAL A 610 0.71 15.67 -41.92
CA VAL A 610 2.07 15.17 -41.65
C VAL A 610 2.34 13.84 -42.38
N LEU A 611 1.39 12.90 -42.39
CA LEU A 611 1.55 11.62 -43.10
C LEU A 611 1.58 11.77 -44.61
N ARG A 612 1.08 12.87 -45.18
CA ARG A 612 1.08 13.16 -46.60
C ARG A 612 2.32 13.91 -47.06
N ASP A 613 2.70 14.96 -46.29
CA ASP A 613 3.57 16.02 -46.81
C ASP A 613 4.92 16.13 -46.10
N GLU A 614 5.04 15.55 -44.86
CA GLU A 614 6.27 15.65 -44.06
C GLU A 614 7.39 14.73 -44.62
N LYS A 615 8.58 15.31 -44.74
CA LYS A 615 9.76 14.60 -45.29
C LYS A 615 10.53 13.82 -44.23
N GLN A 616 10.52 14.34 -42.98
CA GLN A 616 11.27 13.74 -41.87
C GLN A 616 10.56 12.51 -41.35
N PRO A 617 11.17 11.31 -41.40
CA PRO A 617 10.52 10.05 -41.03
C PRO A 617 10.15 10.01 -39.52
N GLU A 618 10.92 10.65 -38.63
CA GLU A 618 10.67 10.70 -37.19
C GLU A 618 9.34 11.40 -36.89
N LEU A 619 9.00 12.44 -37.63
CA LEU A 619 7.72 13.15 -37.48
C LEU A 619 6.57 12.33 -38.06
N ARG A 620 6.78 11.62 -39.19
CA ARG A 620 5.78 10.71 -39.72
C ARG A 620 5.55 9.51 -38.80
N GLN A 621 6.57 8.99 -38.11
CA GLN A 621 6.45 7.93 -37.11
C GLN A 621 5.51 8.35 -35.97
N LEU A 622 5.62 9.58 -35.44
CA LEU A 622 4.73 10.10 -34.43
C LEU A 622 3.30 10.28 -34.94
N ALA A 623 3.14 10.75 -36.17
CA ALA A 623 1.82 10.88 -36.81
C ALA A 623 1.18 9.49 -37.03
N ALA A 624 1.95 8.48 -37.42
CA ALA A 624 1.50 7.09 -37.54
C ALA A 624 1.03 6.53 -36.18
N ARG A 625 1.76 6.85 -35.09
CA ARG A 625 1.36 6.52 -33.73
C ARG A 625 0.06 7.22 -33.31
N ALA A 626 -0.12 8.49 -33.70
CA ALA A 626 -1.36 9.22 -33.44
C ALA A 626 -2.54 8.59 -34.20
N LEU A 627 -2.33 8.23 -35.50
CA LEU A 627 -3.33 7.52 -36.30
C LEU A 627 -3.76 6.21 -35.65
N ALA A 628 -2.81 5.43 -35.14
CA ALA A 628 -3.11 4.15 -34.49
C ALA A 628 -3.98 4.27 -33.22
N ARG A 629 -4.02 5.44 -32.58
CA ARG A 629 -4.75 5.65 -31.33
C ARG A 629 -6.18 6.19 -31.48
N VAL A 630 -6.58 6.61 -32.68
CA VAL A 630 -7.95 7.08 -32.90
C VAL A 630 -8.97 5.93 -32.81
N SER A 631 -10.18 6.18 -32.33
CA SER A 631 -11.21 5.13 -32.17
C SER A 631 -11.73 4.63 -33.52
N SER A 632 -11.96 5.53 -34.46
CA SER A 632 -12.42 5.24 -35.82
C SER A 632 -11.24 5.21 -36.80
N LEU A 633 -10.92 4.04 -37.31
CA LEU A 633 -9.79 3.85 -38.19
C LEU A 633 -10.18 4.09 -39.65
N ASP A 634 -9.42 4.91 -40.37
CA ASP A 634 -9.49 5.13 -41.80
C ASP A 634 -8.62 4.09 -42.51
N SER A 635 -9.25 3.03 -43.05
CA SER A 635 -8.56 1.91 -43.68
C SER A 635 -7.69 2.32 -44.89
N GLN A 636 -8.09 3.35 -45.64
CA GLN A 636 -7.31 3.84 -46.79
C GLN A 636 -6.02 4.55 -46.31
N LEU A 637 -6.15 5.35 -45.28
CA LEU A 637 -5.01 6.03 -44.66
C LEU A 637 -4.05 5.04 -44.02
N ILE A 638 -4.57 4.03 -43.28
CA ILE A 638 -3.77 2.94 -42.74
C ILE A 638 -3.00 2.24 -43.82
N GLN A 639 -3.65 1.82 -44.91
CA GLN A 639 -2.98 1.14 -46.03
C GLN A 639 -1.88 1.99 -46.64
N LYS A 640 -2.11 3.31 -46.79
CA LYS A 640 -1.08 4.24 -47.28
C LYS A 640 0.13 4.28 -46.33
N VAL A 641 -0.08 4.35 -45.02
CA VAL A 641 1.01 4.40 -44.02
C VAL A 641 1.75 3.06 -43.91
N LEU A 642 1.04 1.94 -44.07
CA LEU A 642 1.66 0.60 -44.17
C LEU A 642 2.53 0.42 -45.42
N SER A 643 2.40 1.30 -46.41
CA SER A 643 3.25 1.36 -47.61
C SER A 643 4.31 2.46 -47.55
N ASP A 644 4.52 3.11 -46.39
CA ASP A 644 5.54 4.14 -46.23
C ASP A 644 6.95 3.58 -46.52
N SER A 645 7.81 4.36 -47.13
CA SER A 645 9.19 3.93 -47.46
C SER A 645 10.03 3.68 -46.19
N ASP A 646 9.74 4.38 -45.08
CA ASP A 646 10.44 4.22 -43.81
C ASP A 646 9.87 3.07 -43.00
N ALA A 647 10.71 2.10 -42.65
CA ALA A 647 10.30 0.94 -41.83
C ALA A 647 9.82 1.33 -40.41
N GLY A 648 10.42 2.39 -39.85
CA GLY A 648 10.02 2.91 -38.53
C GLY A 648 8.60 3.47 -38.54
N VAL A 649 8.18 4.12 -39.63
CA VAL A 649 6.81 4.62 -39.81
C VAL A 649 5.81 3.45 -39.81
N ARG A 650 6.10 2.41 -40.63
CA ARG A 650 5.27 1.19 -40.68
C ARG A 650 5.19 0.48 -39.33
N ALA A 651 6.34 0.27 -38.70
CA ALA A 651 6.43 -0.38 -37.40
C ALA A 651 5.70 0.41 -36.28
N MET A 652 5.81 1.73 -36.30
CA MET A 652 5.16 2.60 -35.29
C MET A 652 3.63 2.56 -35.40
N LEU A 653 3.08 2.54 -36.61
CA LEU A 653 1.65 2.32 -36.85
C LEU A 653 1.20 0.98 -36.27
N LEU A 654 1.90 -0.10 -36.68
CA LEU A 654 1.57 -1.46 -36.22
C LEU A 654 1.64 -1.60 -34.71
N THR A 655 2.69 -1.11 -34.07
CA THR A 655 2.83 -1.12 -32.62
C THR A 655 1.67 -0.39 -31.90
N GLY A 656 1.20 0.69 -32.49
CA GLY A 656 0.04 1.42 -31.95
C GLY A 656 -1.30 0.72 -32.19
N LEU A 657 -1.39 -0.20 -33.16
CA LEU A 657 -2.57 -1.03 -33.43
C LEU A 657 -2.63 -2.31 -32.59
N VAL A 658 -1.56 -2.66 -31.86
CA VAL A 658 -1.54 -3.83 -30.96
C VAL A 658 -2.65 -3.71 -29.91
N GLY A 659 -3.37 -4.81 -29.71
CA GLY A 659 -4.48 -4.87 -28.74
C GLY A 659 -5.84 -4.40 -29.27
N ARG A 660 -5.90 -3.82 -30.47
CA ARG A 660 -7.19 -3.57 -31.13
C ARG A 660 -7.81 -4.88 -31.60
N ARG A 661 -9.06 -5.07 -31.21
CA ARG A 661 -9.82 -6.27 -31.57
C ARG A 661 -10.55 -6.02 -32.91
N GLY A 662 -10.49 -6.99 -33.79
CA GLY A 662 -11.27 -7.01 -35.02
C GLY A 662 -10.53 -7.61 -36.20
N ASP A 663 -11.21 -8.48 -36.94
CA ASP A 663 -10.65 -9.18 -38.13
C ASP A 663 -10.37 -8.24 -39.32
N THR A 664 -10.88 -7.01 -39.28
CA THR A 664 -10.72 -6.01 -40.36
C THR A 664 -9.27 -5.55 -40.55
N LEU A 665 -8.42 -5.63 -39.50
CA LEU A 665 -7.01 -5.27 -39.58
C LEU A 665 -6.16 -6.40 -40.20
N VAL A 666 -6.60 -7.66 -40.09
CA VAL A 666 -5.80 -8.81 -40.56
C VAL A 666 -5.49 -8.74 -42.05
N PRO A 667 -6.43 -8.45 -42.97
CA PRO A 667 -6.13 -8.35 -44.39
C PRO A 667 -5.15 -7.24 -44.75
N LEU A 668 -5.16 -6.14 -43.99
CA LEU A 668 -4.27 -4.99 -44.21
C LEU A 668 -2.85 -5.27 -43.72
N VAL A 669 -2.69 -6.04 -42.64
CA VAL A 669 -1.40 -6.28 -42.00
C VAL A 669 -0.72 -7.57 -42.45
N ALA A 670 -1.48 -8.56 -42.87
CA ALA A 670 -0.96 -9.87 -43.33
C ALA A 670 0.14 -9.79 -44.42
N PRO A 671 0.07 -8.90 -45.42
CA PRO A 671 1.15 -8.76 -46.40
C PRO A 671 2.47 -8.38 -45.77
N LEU A 672 2.47 -7.46 -44.81
CA LEU A 672 3.68 -7.01 -44.12
C LEU A 672 4.29 -8.12 -43.27
N LEU A 673 3.47 -8.90 -42.58
CA LEU A 673 3.93 -10.05 -41.83
C LEU A 673 4.63 -11.08 -42.72
N GLY A 674 4.14 -11.27 -43.97
CA GLY A 674 4.68 -12.27 -44.88
C GLY A 674 5.89 -11.80 -45.71
N SER A 675 6.06 -10.50 -45.93
CA SER A 675 7.02 -10.03 -46.97
C SER A 675 7.77 -8.74 -46.66
N ASP A 676 7.54 -8.07 -45.53
CA ASP A 676 8.31 -6.85 -45.21
C ASP A 676 9.78 -7.21 -44.99
N PRO A 677 10.73 -6.47 -45.63
CA PRO A 677 12.15 -6.78 -45.52
C PRO A 677 12.69 -6.60 -44.08
N TRP A 678 12.04 -5.78 -43.26
CA TRP A 678 12.51 -5.44 -41.92
C TRP A 678 11.87 -6.31 -40.85
N PRO A 679 12.66 -7.08 -40.08
CA PRO A 679 12.12 -7.94 -39.01
C PRO A 679 11.30 -7.17 -37.97
N MET A 680 11.68 -5.92 -37.63
CA MET A 680 10.93 -5.07 -36.69
C MET A 680 9.48 -4.82 -37.16
N VAL A 681 9.26 -4.66 -38.45
CA VAL A 681 7.92 -4.47 -39.04
C VAL A 681 7.14 -5.79 -38.99
N ARG A 682 7.79 -6.92 -39.37
CA ARG A 682 7.16 -8.24 -39.28
C ARG A 682 6.80 -8.62 -37.85
N ARG A 683 7.65 -8.30 -36.83
CA ARG A 683 7.35 -8.50 -35.41
C ARG A 683 6.11 -7.73 -34.99
N ALA A 684 6.05 -6.43 -35.28
CA ALA A 684 4.91 -5.60 -34.97
C ALA A 684 3.63 -6.08 -35.69
N ALA A 685 3.75 -6.53 -36.97
CA ALA A 685 2.66 -7.12 -37.70
C ALA A 685 2.15 -8.42 -37.06
N ALA A 686 3.07 -9.30 -36.59
CA ALA A 686 2.73 -10.52 -35.87
C ALA A 686 1.97 -10.23 -34.59
N GLU A 687 2.36 -9.22 -33.82
CA GLU A 687 1.67 -8.79 -32.62
C GLU A 687 0.22 -8.33 -32.87
N VAL A 688 0.02 -7.53 -33.92
CA VAL A 688 -1.32 -7.07 -34.35
C VAL A 688 -2.20 -8.23 -34.75
N VAL A 689 -1.71 -9.11 -35.63
CA VAL A 689 -2.46 -10.29 -36.12
C VAL A 689 -2.74 -11.25 -34.96
N ALA A 690 -1.77 -11.48 -34.08
CA ALA A 690 -1.93 -12.28 -32.87
C ALA A 690 -2.93 -11.68 -31.90
N GLY A 691 -3.00 -10.34 -31.81
CA GLY A 691 -3.99 -9.62 -30.97
C GLY A 691 -5.43 -9.73 -31.49
N ALA A 692 -5.59 -9.77 -32.81
CA ALA A 692 -6.89 -9.92 -33.47
C ALA A 692 -7.42 -11.36 -33.50
N CYS A 693 -6.61 -12.34 -33.09
CA CYS A 693 -6.90 -13.75 -33.25
C CYS A 693 -8.02 -14.24 -32.33
N GLN A 694 -9.05 -14.86 -32.95
CA GLN A 694 -10.18 -15.53 -32.32
C GLN A 694 -10.43 -16.88 -33.02
N VAL A 695 -11.25 -17.72 -32.40
CA VAL A 695 -11.62 -19.01 -33.01
C VAL A 695 -12.32 -18.76 -34.37
N GLY A 696 -11.80 -19.38 -35.45
CA GLY A 696 -12.30 -19.17 -36.80
C GLY A 696 -11.85 -17.88 -37.51
N SER A 697 -10.96 -17.11 -36.89
CA SER A 697 -10.42 -15.85 -37.42
C SER A 697 -9.55 -16.11 -38.68
N PRO A 698 -9.56 -15.20 -39.66
CA PRO A 698 -8.63 -15.21 -40.79
C PRO A 698 -7.15 -15.03 -40.38
N ALA A 699 -6.90 -14.70 -39.11
CA ALA A 699 -5.55 -14.60 -38.55
C ALA A 699 -4.85 -15.97 -38.45
N VAL A 700 -5.58 -17.08 -38.29
CA VAL A 700 -4.99 -18.41 -38.10
C VAL A 700 -4.07 -18.80 -39.26
N PRO A 701 -4.50 -18.83 -40.56
CA PRO A 701 -3.62 -19.20 -41.66
C PRO A 701 -2.47 -18.21 -41.89
N VAL A 702 -2.63 -16.96 -41.48
CA VAL A 702 -1.58 -15.94 -41.57
C VAL A 702 -0.47 -16.21 -40.55
N LEU A 703 -0.85 -16.47 -39.28
CA LEU A 703 0.09 -16.81 -38.20
C LEU A 703 0.78 -18.16 -38.44
N GLU A 704 0.08 -19.15 -39.00
CA GLU A 704 0.67 -20.45 -39.37
C GLU A 704 1.82 -20.31 -40.37
N ARG A 705 1.65 -19.47 -41.38
CA ARG A 705 2.75 -19.18 -42.32
C ARG A 705 3.92 -18.45 -41.68
N ALA A 706 3.63 -17.54 -40.73
CA ALA A 706 4.65 -16.77 -40.04
C ALA A 706 5.45 -17.58 -38.97
N LEU A 707 5.03 -18.80 -38.64
CA LEU A 707 5.86 -19.75 -37.88
C LEU A 707 7.18 -20.13 -38.58
N LEU A 708 7.22 -19.98 -39.90
CA LEU A 708 8.40 -20.27 -40.74
C LEU A 708 9.27 -19.03 -41.00
N ASP A 709 8.99 -17.91 -40.32
CA ASP A 709 9.79 -16.69 -40.49
C ASP A 709 11.24 -16.90 -40.03
N ALA A 710 12.17 -16.33 -40.78
CA ALA A 710 13.59 -16.37 -40.46
C ALA A 710 13.93 -15.66 -39.11
N ASP A 711 13.06 -14.74 -38.66
CA ASP A 711 13.18 -14.09 -37.36
C ASP A 711 12.43 -14.89 -36.30
N GLU A 712 13.16 -15.46 -35.35
CA GLU A 712 12.60 -16.27 -34.29
C GLU A 712 11.55 -15.54 -33.41
N ALA A 713 11.68 -14.21 -33.26
CA ALA A 713 10.69 -13.45 -32.51
C ALA A 713 9.36 -13.35 -33.24
N VAL A 714 9.37 -13.26 -34.60
CA VAL A 714 8.15 -13.29 -35.41
C VAL A 714 7.47 -14.65 -35.26
N ALA A 715 8.24 -15.75 -35.38
CA ALA A 715 7.71 -17.11 -35.22
C ALA A 715 7.14 -17.34 -33.82
N SER A 716 7.83 -16.88 -32.78
CA SER A 716 7.43 -16.97 -31.39
C SER A 716 6.13 -16.18 -31.08
N LEU A 717 6.03 -14.95 -31.58
CA LEU A 717 4.81 -14.11 -31.45
C LEU A 717 3.63 -14.76 -32.21
N SER A 718 3.89 -15.35 -33.36
CA SER A 718 2.87 -16.04 -34.16
C SER A 718 2.33 -17.28 -33.44
N LEU A 719 3.21 -18.08 -32.81
CA LEU A 719 2.80 -19.21 -31.99
C LEU A 719 1.97 -18.77 -30.78
N SER A 720 2.37 -17.68 -30.11
CA SER A 720 1.61 -17.10 -29.01
C SER A 720 0.23 -16.61 -29.43
N GLY A 721 0.11 -16.08 -30.67
CA GLY A 721 -1.17 -15.71 -31.27
C GLY A 721 -2.04 -16.93 -31.56
N LEU A 722 -1.49 -17.95 -32.20
CA LEU A 722 -2.17 -19.22 -32.50
C LEU A 722 -2.67 -19.91 -31.23
N ALA A 723 -1.88 -19.87 -30.16
CA ALA A 723 -2.28 -20.42 -28.85
C ALA A 723 -3.54 -19.75 -28.29
N ARG A 724 -3.69 -18.46 -28.48
CA ARG A 724 -4.90 -17.71 -28.09
C ARG A 724 -6.11 -18.09 -28.92
N CYS A 725 -5.94 -18.29 -30.22
CA CYS A 725 -7.02 -18.68 -31.13
C CYS A 725 -7.49 -20.11 -30.94
N LEU A 726 -6.53 -21.02 -30.94
CA LEU A 726 -6.82 -22.46 -31.03
C LEU A 726 -6.97 -23.10 -29.65
N GLY A 727 -6.30 -22.53 -28.63
CA GLY A 727 -6.32 -23.11 -27.28
C GLY A 727 -6.02 -24.60 -27.30
N LYS A 728 -6.90 -25.41 -26.71
CA LYS A 728 -6.77 -26.88 -26.67
C LYS A 728 -6.88 -27.53 -28.05
N SER A 729 -7.67 -26.99 -28.97
CA SER A 729 -7.83 -27.56 -30.32
C SER A 729 -6.52 -27.49 -31.14
N GLY A 730 -5.59 -26.61 -30.80
CA GLY A 730 -4.28 -26.51 -31.40
C GLY A 730 -3.27 -27.59 -30.96
N LEU A 731 -3.61 -28.46 -30.03
CA LEU A 731 -2.68 -29.46 -29.48
C LEU A 731 -1.92 -30.30 -30.53
N PRO A 732 -2.55 -30.84 -31.59
CA PRO A 732 -1.79 -31.60 -32.61
C PRO A 732 -0.73 -30.71 -33.31
N ARG A 733 -1.04 -29.44 -33.54
CA ARG A 733 -0.11 -28.48 -34.15
C ARG A 733 1.06 -28.17 -33.22
N TYR A 734 0.82 -27.99 -31.94
CA TYR A 734 1.89 -27.73 -30.93
C TYR A 734 2.80 -28.95 -30.80
N GLN A 735 2.24 -30.16 -30.83
CA GLN A 735 3.03 -31.41 -30.83
C GLN A 735 3.93 -31.49 -32.06
N SER A 736 3.38 -31.24 -33.28
CA SER A 736 4.16 -31.21 -34.49
C SER A 736 5.30 -30.17 -34.46
N LEU A 737 5.05 -28.96 -33.95
CA LEU A 737 6.08 -27.91 -33.81
C LEU A 737 7.16 -28.28 -32.82
N LEU A 738 6.81 -28.96 -31.74
CA LEU A 738 7.76 -29.39 -30.72
C LEU A 738 8.76 -30.44 -31.27
N THR A 739 8.28 -31.39 -32.07
CA THR A 739 9.07 -32.48 -32.64
C THR A 739 9.69 -32.16 -34.01
N ASP A 740 9.37 -30.99 -34.60
CA ASP A 740 9.98 -30.54 -35.85
C ASP A 740 11.39 -29.94 -35.62
N GLY A 741 12.43 -30.69 -35.94
CA GLY A 741 13.83 -30.23 -35.81
C GLY A 741 14.18 -28.97 -36.64
N LYS A 742 13.33 -28.58 -37.60
CA LYS A 742 13.52 -27.36 -38.39
C LYS A 742 12.97 -26.11 -37.70
N SER A 743 12.09 -26.29 -36.76
CA SER A 743 11.54 -25.19 -35.99
C SER A 743 12.59 -24.60 -35.00
N PRO A 744 12.68 -23.26 -34.90
CA PRO A 744 13.63 -22.63 -33.98
C PRO A 744 13.48 -23.16 -32.54
N PRO A 745 14.57 -23.28 -31.77
CA PRO A 745 14.52 -23.77 -30.37
C PRO A 745 13.56 -23.00 -29.48
N THR A 746 13.47 -21.68 -29.65
CA THR A 746 12.52 -20.81 -28.90
C THR A 746 11.06 -21.18 -29.18
N VAL A 747 10.72 -21.45 -30.43
CA VAL A 747 9.38 -21.88 -30.86
C VAL A 747 9.07 -23.27 -30.30
N ARG A 748 10.03 -24.20 -30.39
CA ARG A 748 9.90 -25.56 -29.85
C ARG A 748 9.71 -25.52 -28.34
N GLY A 749 10.46 -24.70 -27.60
CA GLY A 749 10.29 -24.50 -26.17
C GLY A 749 8.90 -23.97 -25.80
N GLN A 750 8.38 -23.00 -26.54
CA GLN A 750 7.02 -22.49 -26.35
C GLN A 750 5.97 -23.54 -26.72
N ALA A 751 6.18 -24.29 -27.80
CA ALA A 751 5.29 -25.39 -28.18
C ALA A 751 5.21 -26.45 -27.08
N CYS A 752 6.34 -26.78 -26.43
CA CYS A 752 6.36 -27.65 -25.27
C CYS A 752 5.49 -27.13 -24.12
N VAL A 753 5.57 -25.84 -23.80
CA VAL A 753 4.72 -25.22 -22.76
C VAL A 753 3.24 -25.39 -23.12
N LEU A 754 2.86 -25.23 -24.38
CA LEU A 754 1.49 -25.39 -24.85
C LEU A 754 1.04 -26.87 -24.83
N VAL A 755 1.91 -27.80 -25.22
CA VAL A 755 1.65 -29.24 -25.15
C VAL A 755 1.47 -29.66 -23.69
N ALA A 756 2.33 -29.21 -22.78
CA ALA A 756 2.20 -29.51 -21.37
C ALA A 756 0.90 -28.98 -20.80
N ARG A 757 0.58 -27.71 -21.07
CA ARG A 757 -0.63 -27.03 -20.56
C ARG A 757 -1.93 -27.68 -21.03
N HIS A 758 -2.01 -28.01 -22.31
CA HIS A 758 -3.28 -28.44 -22.93
C HIS A 758 -3.39 -29.97 -23.07
N GLY A 759 -2.25 -30.69 -23.03
CA GLY A 759 -2.20 -32.12 -23.28
C GLY A 759 -1.97 -32.99 -22.05
N LEU A 760 -1.07 -32.62 -21.10
CA LEU A 760 -0.70 -33.47 -19.97
C LEU A 760 -1.82 -33.61 -18.93
N ALA A 761 -2.60 -32.57 -18.72
CA ALA A 761 -3.70 -32.58 -17.77
C ALA A 761 -4.96 -33.31 -18.26
N ASP A 762 -5.08 -33.59 -19.53
CA ASP A 762 -6.25 -34.27 -20.15
C ASP A 762 -5.97 -35.78 -20.33
N PRO A 763 -6.71 -36.68 -19.68
CA PRO A 763 -6.52 -38.12 -19.79
C PRO A 763 -6.52 -38.68 -21.21
N GLN A 764 -7.30 -38.07 -22.13
CA GLN A 764 -7.41 -38.53 -23.51
C GLN A 764 -6.17 -38.20 -24.36
N THR A 765 -5.47 -37.11 -24.06
CA THR A 765 -4.34 -36.62 -24.82
C THR A 765 -3.00 -36.78 -24.09
N ALA A 766 -3.03 -37.15 -22.82
CA ALA A 766 -1.82 -37.17 -21.96
C ALA A 766 -0.73 -38.11 -22.50
N SER A 767 -1.09 -39.26 -23.07
CA SER A 767 -0.13 -40.22 -23.61
C SER A 767 0.65 -39.63 -24.81
N SER A 768 -0.07 -39.09 -25.80
CA SER A 768 0.54 -38.48 -26.98
C SER A 768 1.32 -37.19 -26.60
N ALA A 769 0.82 -36.43 -25.64
CA ALA A 769 1.52 -35.26 -25.13
C ALA A 769 2.85 -35.61 -24.44
N ARG A 770 2.89 -36.67 -23.59
CA ARG A 770 4.13 -37.18 -22.97
C ARG A 770 5.15 -37.63 -24.01
N GLN A 771 4.69 -38.38 -25.01
CA GLN A 771 5.57 -38.83 -26.08
C GLN A 771 6.19 -37.61 -26.78
N ALA A 772 5.39 -36.68 -27.25
CA ALA A 772 5.87 -35.48 -27.95
C ALA A 772 6.81 -34.62 -27.08
N VAL A 773 6.52 -34.49 -25.76
CA VAL A 773 7.40 -33.79 -24.83
C VAL A 773 8.72 -34.52 -24.65
N GLY A 774 8.71 -35.87 -24.57
CA GLY A 774 9.92 -36.67 -24.43
C GLY A 774 10.82 -36.57 -25.63
N GLU A 775 10.28 -36.73 -26.85
CA GLU A 775 10.96 -36.58 -28.11
C GLU A 775 11.51 -35.16 -28.31
N GLY A 776 10.65 -34.16 -28.21
CA GLY A 776 11.05 -32.78 -28.40
C GLY A 776 12.07 -32.26 -27.38
N LEU A 777 12.02 -32.72 -26.12
CA LEU A 777 13.00 -32.40 -25.09
C LEU A 777 14.38 -33.05 -25.38
N SER A 778 14.41 -34.30 -25.83
CA SER A 778 15.64 -34.96 -26.26
C SER A 778 16.30 -34.23 -27.41
N ASP A 779 15.55 -33.93 -28.43
CA ASP A 779 16.05 -33.19 -29.60
C ASP A 779 16.56 -31.78 -29.24
N LEU A 780 15.95 -31.10 -28.26
CA LEU A 780 16.43 -29.79 -27.78
C LEU A 780 17.73 -29.89 -26.99
N ILE A 781 17.95 -30.99 -26.28
CA ILE A 781 19.18 -31.21 -25.50
C ILE A 781 20.32 -31.62 -26.38
N ASP A 782 20.04 -32.46 -27.37
CA ASP A 782 21.03 -33.05 -28.28
C ASP A 782 21.39 -32.15 -29.48
N ASP A 783 20.81 -30.93 -29.59
CA ASP A 783 21.05 -29.98 -30.67
C ASP A 783 22.38 -29.23 -30.50
N PRO A 784 23.44 -29.61 -31.29
CA PRO A 784 24.78 -29.00 -31.14
C PRO A 784 24.88 -27.60 -31.79
N GLN A 785 23.90 -27.22 -32.66
CA GLN A 785 24.00 -25.98 -33.46
C GLN A 785 23.47 -24.76 -32.69
N ALA A 786 22.65 -24.97 -31.69
CA ALA A 786 22.01 -23.90 -30.94
C ALA A 786 22.10 -24.09 -29.41
N ALA A 787 23.23 -24.66 -28.93
CA ALA A 787 23.41 -25.17 -27.56
C ALA A 787 22.79 -24.30 -26.42
N ASP A 788 23.05 -22.99 -26.38
CA ASP A 788 22.51 -22.11 -25.35
C ASP A 788 21.01 -21.86 -25.50
N ARG A 789 20.52 -21.67 -26.75
CA ARG A 789 19.09 -21.40 -27.01
C ARG A 789 18.24 -22.64 -26.80
N SER A 790 18.74 -23.77 -27.26
CA SER A 790 18.12 -25.08 -27.06
C SER A 790 18.09 -25.46 -25.61
N LEU A 791 19.12 -25.15 -24.82
CA LEU A 791 19.15 -25.35 -23.37
C LEU A 791 18.08 -24.51 -22.65
N VAL A 792 17.93 -23.23 -23.02
CA VAL A 792 16.87 -22.37 -22.46
C VAL A 792 15.49 -22.93 -22.79
N ALA A 793 15.27 -23.36 -24.05
CA ALA A 793 14.03 -23.96 -24.48
C ALA A 793 13.71 -25.27 -23.74
N ALA A 794 14.72 -26.11 -23.52
CA ALA A 794 14.60 -27.36 -22.76
C ALA A 794 14.25 -27.08 -21.28
N VAL A 795 14.87 -26.08 -20.66
CA VAL A 795 14.52 -25.66 -19.28
C VAL A 795 13.09 -25.15 -19.19
N LEU A 796 12.61 -24.35 -20.16
CA LEU A 796 11.22 -23.92 -20.23
C LEU A 796 10.26 -25.11 -20.36
N CYS A 797 10.60 -26.08 -21.17
CA CYS A 797 9.86 -27.32 -21.36
C CYS A 797 9.75 -28.11 -20.04
N LEU A 798 10.87 -28.34 -19.35
CA LEU A 798 10.89 -29.02 -18.06
C LEU A 798 10.01 -28.33 -17.03
N ARG A 799 10.09 -27.00 -16.92
CA ARG A 799 9.27 -26.21 -16.02
C ARG A 799 7.77 -26.32 -16.33
N ALA A 800 7.40 -26.38 -17.61
CA ALA A 800 6.02 -26.57 -18.01
C ALA A 800 5.50 -27.98 -17.65
N VAL A 801 6.33 -29.01 -17.79
CA VAL A 801 6.03 -30.36 -17.27
C VAL A 801 5.83 -30.32 -15.76
N GLY A 802 6.69 -29.60 -15.02
CA GLY A 802 6.52 -29.40 -13.59
C GLY A 802 5.21 -28.70 -13.21
N GLU A 803 4.74 -27.76 -14.01
CA GLU A 803 3.50 -27.01 -13.76
C GLU A 803 2.22 -27.79 -14.12
N HIS A 804 2.24 -28.62 -15.15
CA HIS A 804 1.03 -29.22 -15.73
C HIS A 804 1.01 -30.77 -15.68
N GLY A 805 2.16 -31.37 -15.49
CA GLY A 805 2.31 -32.83 -15.40
C GLY A 805 1.90 -33.43 -14.04
N ASP A 806 1.91 -34.75 -13.98
CA ASP A 806 1.61 -35.55 -12.79
C ASP A 806 2.74 -36.56 -12.47
N GLY A 807 2.50 -37.47 -11.55
CA GLY A 807 3.49 -38.48 -11.13
C GLY A 807 4.05 -39.34 -12.25
N ARG A 808 3.30 -39.54 -13.35
CA ARG A 808 3.75 -40.32 -14.52
C ARG A 808 4.78 -39.58 -15.39
N ASP A 809 4.98 -38.30 -15.16
CA ASP A 809 5.97 -37.46 -15.83
C ASP A 809 7.31 -37.42 -15.06
N LEU A 810 7.37 -38.01 -13.87
CA LEU A 810 8.59 -38.05 -13.04
C LEU A 810 9.75 -38.76 -13.74
N GLY A 811 9.51 -39.88 -14.43
CA GLY A 811 10.56 -40.61 -15.15
C GLY A 811 11.30 -39.74 -16.16
N LEU A 812 10.56 -38.89 -16.90
CA LEU A 812 11.12 -37.90 -17.85
C LEU A 812 12.01 -36.88 -17.16
N LEU A 813 11.61 -36.37 -16.00
CA LEU A 813 12.37 -35.36 -15.25
C LEU A 813 13.60 -35.98 -14.56
N LEU A 814 13.45 -37.18 -13.98
CA LEU A 814 14.52 -37.89 -13.27
C LEU A 814 15.68 -38.26 -14.19
N SER A 815 15.38 -38.62 -15.46
CA SER A 815 16.40 -38.91 -16.47
C SER A 815 17.29 -37.72 -16.83
N ARG A 816 16.89 -36.48 -16.47
CA ARG A 816 17.62 -35.23 -16.74
C ARG A 816 18.44 -34.73 -15.55
N LEU A 817 18.54 -35.49 -14.48
CA LEU A 817 19.28 -35.17 -13.27
C LEU A 817 20.68 -35.79 -13.20
N ASP A 818 21.22 -36.23 -14.35
CA ASP A 818 22.58 -36.73 -14.44
C ASP A 818 23.60 -35.65 -14.03
N LYS A 819 24.71 -36.06 -13.38
CA LYS A 819 25.77 -35.13 -12.96
C LYS A 819 26.44 -34.42 -14.14
N GLU A 820 26.49 -35.06 -15.27
CA GLU A 820 27.12 -34.52 -16.50
C GLU A 820 26.21 -33.55 -17.24
N ALA A 821 24.91 -33.55 -16.95
CA ALA A 821 23.98 -32.63 -17.58
C ALA A 821 24.21 -31.15 -17.16
N PRO A 822 23.97 -30.19 -18.04
CA PRO A 822 24.10 -28.76 -17.74
C PRO A 822 23.36 -28.36 -16.46
N LEU A 823 23.99 -27.53 -15.62
CA LEU A 823 23.45 -27.12 -14.32
C LEU A 823 22.04 -26.51 -14.41
N ALA A 824 21.79 -25.68 -15.46
CA ALA A 824 20.49 -25.06 -15.70
C ALA A 824 19.40 -26.11 -15.95
N LEU A 825 19.70 -27.15 -16.73
CA LEU A 825 18.77 -28.24 -17.01
C LEU A 825 18.44 -29.04 -15.76
N ARG A 826 19.48 -29.43 -15.00
CA ARG A 826 19.34 -30.16 -13.73
C ARG A 826 18.50 -29.36 -12.74
N ARG A 827 18.73 -28.06 -12.63
CA ARG A 827 17.96 -27.18 -11.76
C ARG A 827 16.50 -27.09 -12.20
N GLY A 828 16.22 -26.91 -13.51
CA GLY A 828 14.87 -26.89 -14.04
C GLY A 828 14.11 -28.21 -13.81
N ALA A 829 14.78 -29.36 -14.02
CA ALA A 829 14.21 -30.67 -13.75
C ALA A 829 13.89 -30.86 -12.25
N MET A 830 14.80 -30.45 -11.39
CA MET A 830 14.63 -30.55 -9.92
C MET A 830 13.46 -29.70 -9.41
N GLU A 831 13.37 -28.44 -9.86
CA GLU A 831 12.25 -27.56 -9.52
C GLU A 831 10.91 -28.18 -9.96
N SER A 832 10.91 -28.87 -11.09
CA SER A 832 9.74 -29.54 -11.66
C SER A 832 9.33 -30.79 -10.89
N VAL A 833 10.31 -31.61 -10.48
CA VAL A 833 10.06 -32.75 -9.58
C VAL A 833 9.42 -32.29 -8.27
N LEU A 834 9.96 -31.25 -7.63
CA LEU A 834 9.39 -30.69 -6.40
C LEU A 834 7.95 -30.23 -6.59
N LYS A 835 7.63 -29.55 -7.69
CA LYS A 835 6.27 -29.10 -8.01
C LYS A 835 5.29 -30.25 -8.22
N ILE A 836 5.72 -31.32 -8.89
CA ILE A 836 4.89 -32.52 -9.06
C ILE A 836 4.65 -33.17 -7.70
N CYS A 837 5.70 -33.36 -6.89
CA CYS A 837 5.55 -33.95 -5.54
C CYS A 837 4.57 -33.15 -4.65
N GLN A 838 4.60 -31.84 -4.71
CA GLN A 838 3.68 -30.98 -3.97
C GLN A 838 2.20 -31.16 -4.35
N ARG A 839 1.93 -31.45 -5.63
CA ARG A 839 0.57 -31.56 -6.16
C ARG A 839 0.06 -32.99 -6.27
N GLN A 840 0.92 -33.97 -6.07
CA GLN A 840 0.59 -35.37 -6.22
C GLN A 840 -0.56 -35.77 -5.28
N ARG A 841 -1.58 -36.44 -5.82
CA ARG A 841 -2.75 -36.88 -5.06
C ARG A 841 -2.99 -38.41 -5.16
N SER A 842 -2.34 -39.06 -6.10
CA SER A 842 -2.53 -40.49 -6.37
C SER A 842 -1.22 -41.26 -6.13
N PRO A 843 -1.24 -42.53 -5.78
CA PRO A 843 -0.02 -43.36 -5.64
C PRO A 843 0.81 -43.36 -6.91
N LEU A 844 2.13 -43.29 -6.76
CA LEU A 844 3.10 -43.39 -7.87
C LEU A 844 3.22 -44.84 -8.39
N GLY A 845 3.50 -44.95 -9.67
CA GLY A 845 3.92 -46.23 -10.29
C GLY A 845 5.19 -46.82 -9.64
N LYS A 846 5.43 -48.10 -9.84
CA LYS A 846 6.59 -48.77 -9.23
C LYS A 846 7.92 -48.17 -9.68
N GLU A 847 8.07 -47.88 -10.96
CA GLU A 847 9.27 -47.29 -11.57
C GLU A 847 9.51 -45.85 -11.13
N ASP A 848 8.47 -44.99 -11.15
CA ASP A 848 8.58 -43.61 -10.68
C ASP A 848 8.94 -43.53 -9.20
N ARG A 849 8.42 -44.42 -8.40
CA ARG A 849 8.72 -44.53 -6.98
C ARG A 849 10.18 -44.92 -6.74
N GLN A 850 10.70 -45.92 -7.51
CA GLN A 850 12.10 -46.31 -7.42
C GLN A 850 13.02 -45.17 -7.85
N GLY A 851 12.71 -44.49 -8.95
CA GLY A 851 13.46 -43.32 -9.40
C GLY A 851 13.49 -42.19 -8.36
N LEU A 852 12.35 -41.95 -7.69
CA LEU A 852 12.26 -40.92 -6.66
C LEU A 852 13.06 -41.32 -5.38
N LEU A 853 13.06 -42.60 -5.00
CA LEU A 853 13.87 -43.12 -3.90
C LEU A 853 15.36 -42.95 -4.20
N GLU A 854 15.79 -43.29 -5.42
CA GLU A 854 17.18 -43.10 -5.85
C GLU A 854 17.58 -41.63 -5.85
N LEU A 855 16.69 -40.71 -6.29
CA LEU A 855 16.94 -39.29 -6.19
C LEU A 855 17.14 -38.82 -4.75
N LEU A 856 16.29 -39.27 -3.83
CA LEU A 856 16.40 -38.93 -2.40
C LEU A 856 17.71 -39.44 -1.81
N ARG A 857 18.12 -40.64 -2.18
CA ARG A 857 19.41 -41.22 -1.77
C ARG A 857 20.59 -40.40 -2.28
N ARG A 858 20.60 -40.07 -3.56
CA ARG A 858 21.64 -39.20 -4.17
C ARG A 858 21.69 -37.82 -3.56
N ALA A 859 20.54 -37.24 -3.24
CA ALA A 859 20.46 -35.92 -2.61
C ALA A 859 20.99 -35.91 -1.16
N ALA A 860 20.99 -37.02 -0.47
CA ALA A 860 21.61 -37.17 0.85
C ALA A 860 23.16 -37.15 0.80
N GLU A 861 23.78 -37.48 -0.33
CA GLU A 861 25.22 -37.52 -0.51
C GLU A 861 25.80 -36.11 -0.80
N PRO A 862 26.88 -35.68 -0.11
CA PRO A 862 27.51 -34.37 -0.35
C PRO A 862 28.17 -34.21 -1.72
N SER A 863 28.35 -35.31 -2.45
CA SER A 863 29.04 -35.36 -3.76
C SER A 863 28.36 -34.55 -4.86
N ASP A 864 27.08 -34.22 -4.72
CA ASP A 864 26.29 -33.38 -5.63
C ASP A 864 25.71 -32.17 -4.88
N SER A 865 26.42 -31.07 -4.93
CA SER A 865 26.07 -29.86 -4.17
C SER A 865 24.65 -29.29 -4.48
N LEU A 866 24.16 -29.45 -5.73
CA LEU A 866 22.83 -29.04 -6.12
C LEU A 866 21.74 -29.88 -5.45
N LEU A 867 21.87 -31.20 -5.55
CA LEU A 867 20.92 -32.13 -4.95
C LEU A 867 21.00 -32.08 -3.41
N HIS A 868 22.21 -32.02 -2.86
CA HIS A 868 22.42 -31.96 -1.41
C HIS A 868 21.82 -30.67 -0.80
N GLY A 869 21.99 -29.52 -1.46
CA GLY A 869 21.38 -28.25 -1.01
C GLY A 869 19.84 -28.25 -1.01
N LEU A 870 19.22 -29.12 -1.81
CA LEU A 870 17.75 -29.24 -1.90
C LEU A 870 17.21 -30.45 -1.14
N HIS A 871 18.08 -31.28 -0.55
CA HIS A 871 17.69 -32.49 0.17
C HIS A 871 16.60 -32.30 1.23
N PRO A 872 16.63 -31.25 2.10
CA PRO A 872 15.58 -31.05 3.07
C PRO A 872 14.19 -30.82 2.43
N LYS A 873 14.15 -30.09 1.31
CA LYS A 873 12.91 -29.84 0.56
C LYS A 873 12.41 -31.10 -0.14
N LEU A 874 13.31 -31.83 -0.80
CA LEU A 874 13.00 -33.11 -1.45
C LEU A 874 12.43 -34.12 -0.43
N LYS A 875 13.09 -34.26 0.70
CA LYS A 875 12.63 -35.13 1.77
C LYS A 875 11.24 -34.75 2.24
N ALA A 876 11.01 -33.49 2.57
CA ALA A 876 9.72 -33.01 3.07
C ALA A 876 8.56 -33.19 2.07
N GLN A 877 8.82 -33.01 0.77
CA GLN A 877 7.77 -32.95 -0.24
C GLN A 877 7.60 -34.27 -1.02
N CYS A 878 8.69 -35.01 -1.25
CA CYS A 878 8.68 -36.16 -2.13
C CYS A 878 8.73 -37.49 -1.37
N GLU A 879 9.37 -37.60 -0.19
CA GLU A 879 9.47 -38.82 0.60
C GLU A 879 8.12 -39.50 0.92
N PRO A 880 7.03 -38.75 1.24
CA PRO A 880 5.73 -39.36 1.48
C PRO A 880 5.20 -40.22 0.32
N TRP A 881 5.63 -39.93 -0.91
CA TRP A 881 5.19 -40.61 -2.13
C TRP A 881 6.00 -41.88 -2.44
N THR A 882 7.12 -42.05 -1.75
CA THR A 882 7.96 -43.26 -1.87
C THR A 882 7.51 -44.41 -0.97
N LEU A 883 6.75 -44.10 0.10
CA LEU A 883 6.25 -45.10 1.04
C LEU A 883 5.08 -45.89 0.41
N SER A 884 5.18 -47.18 0.42
CA SER A 884 4.06 -48.04 0.01
C SER A 884 2.94 -47.97 1.04
N ARG A 885 1.77 -47.47 0.67
CA ARG A 885 0.52 -47.80 1.38
C ARG A 885 -0.02 -49.13 0.88
#